data_f955c3e7d5c59c93b74824495759b45f
#
_entry.id   f955c3e7d5c59c93b74824495759b45f
#
_cell.length_a   1.000
_cell.length_b   1.000
_cell.length_c   1.000
_cell.angle_alpha   90.00
_cell.angle_beta   90.00
_cell.angle_gamma   90.00
#
_symmetry.space_group_name_H-M   'P 1'
#
loop_
_entity.id
_entity.type
_entity.pdbx_description
1 polymer ?
#
loop_
_entity_poly.entity_id
_entity_poly.type
_entity_poly.pdbx_seq_one_letter_code
_entity_poly.pdbx_strand_id
1 'polypeptide(L)'
;VNLTWLYVAALYAAAVWLVRRARLELPKRVALLFYALVVAWLFRPLTGPYVNLATDILKLVAPWTAAGVTKFNVSNYETQDLLFQLMPWAEQVRASWRALTPPLWNELAGCGYPLAANMQSQAFSPLRLLALPLPFGYAVTAEAAMKMLLALTTMFLWCRRRYEVIPSIAGAIAFGFGTAIVVWLHFPLATVAAFLPSVFLQIDLLAERRTCGRFVYAAFLGPAVLAGGHPETAAHLVFFAVLYALWIAFAERRGVRLLGTLAAVSGVALLLSAPILAPFLETMRKTSRYQYLEVRAHEGATAYSDLPSLTPLVQPRFFGERPGPIHGPAVAETMCGFAGILGIGAWFGLAAHAIARRRFREREVFLLLAALFAFLIVDDVAIVSAPFRALFALALNFRLRVELAFFAAAMTAALLDVMKRERLPLYAAIAGALAAMIVIATRNVFPDAQAKHFALMTLIPSAVVLLAAVTRIRLAVAAALFAELWLAAHAWNPVRPLRELYPHTPLVDAMPRSGERIVGLGGALFPNTNAVFGLADVRVHDPMSNGRYIGLLTLLTGYDPHDYYAKWKDGESPLLDYLNVRWIVTEPGAVLARHRLLYDGPDGRLYENRSVLPRFFAARNVLLTPDYAKLPEIDLRTTAVVRILPVSEAAGRDLLSPRPATAPEARVTMTAKNAMRVDAPRHTLVVSSIAFWPGWRVTYNGRSLEPLQVNGAFLGFVVPPGSGVVRVRYLPLSFYGGAAVALLTIVVMIRAACSTRPGST
;
A
#
# COMPACT_ATOMS: atom_id res chain seq x y z
N VAL A 1 -30.07 4.46 -4.31
CA VAL A 1 -29.96 3.34 -3.36
C VAL A 1 -28.57 2.74 -3.53
N ASN A 2 -27.84 2.56 -2.43
CA ASN A 2 -26.52 1.90 -2.45
C ASN A 2 -26.72 0.38 -2.41
N LEU A 3 -26.39 -0.31 -3.50
CA LEU A 3 -26.48 -1.77 -3.64
C LEU A 3 -25.14 -2.48 -3.44
N THR A 4 -24.14 -1.82 -2.87
CA THR A 4 -22.80 -2.40 -2.67
C THR A 4 -22.84 -3.68 -1.84
N TRP A 5 -23.70 -3.74 -0.83
CA TRP A 5 -23.90 -4.95 -0.03
C TRP A 5 -24.37 -6.15 -0.87
N LEU A 6 -25.30 -5.95 -1.83
CA LEU A 6 -25.73 -7.05 -2.73
C LEU A 6 -24.60 -7.48 -3.68
N TYR A 7 -23.85 -6.52 -4.20
CA TYR A 7 -22.67 -6.81 -5.04
C TYR A 7 -21.65 -7.66 -4.30
N VAL A 8 -21.29 -7.27 -3.06
CA VAL A 8 -20.39 -8.04 -2.19
C VAL A 8 -20.99 -9.41 -1.85
N ALA A 9 -22.30 -9.50 -1.58
CA ALA A 9 -22.98 -10.78 -1.35
C ALA A 9 -22.85 -11.73 -2.53
N ALA A 10 -23.04 -11.23 -3.77
CA ALA A 10 -22.93 -12.06 -4.98
C ALA A 10 -21.49 -12.58 -5.17
N LEU A 11 -20.48 -11.73 -5.01
CA LEU A 11 -19.07 -12.13 -5.09
C LEU A 11 -18.71 -13.14 -3.99
N TYR A 12 -19.19 -12.91 -2.77
CA TYR A 12 -18.92 -13.80 -1.67
C TYR A 12 -19.63 -15.16 -1.84
N ALA A 13 -20.87 -15.17 -2.33
CA ALA A 13 -21.58 -16.40 -2.65
C ALA A 13 -20.84 -17.23 -3.73
N ALA A 14 -20.30 -16.57 -4.75
CA ALA A 14 -19.45 -17.21 -5.76
C ALA A 14 -18.18 -17.81 -5.13
N ALA A 15 -17.51 -17.05 -4.25
CA ALA A 15 -16.31 -17.53 -3.53
C ALA A 15 -16.65 -18.75 -2.63
N VAL A 16 -17.75 -18.69 -1.88
CA VAL A 16 -18.24 -19.82 -1.04
C VAL A 16 -18.54 -21.04 -1.91
N TRP A 17 -19.16 -20.84 -3.07
CA TRP A 17 -19.44 -21.94 -4.02
C TRP A 17 -18.13 -22.59 -4.50
N LEU A 18 -17.11 -21.81 -4.87
CA LEU A 18 -15.79 -22.33 -5.27
C LEU A 18 -15.11 -23.10 -4.14
N VAL A 19 -15.12 -22.57 -2.91
CA VAL A 19 -14.55 -23.22 -1.72
C VAL A 19 -15.21 -24.58 -1.48
N ARG A 20 -16.53 -24.66 -1.57
CA ARG A 20 -17.28 -25.92 -1.39
C ARG A 20 -17.05 -26.90 -2.55
N ARG A 21 -16.92 -26.40 -3.80
CA ARG A 21 -16.55 -27.21 -4.95
C ARG A 21 -15.14 -27.80 -4.80
N ALA A 22 -14.23 -27.07 -4.15
CA ALA A 22 -12.92 -27.58 -3.75
C ALA A 22 -12.95 -28.57 -2.58
N ARG A 23 -14.15 -28.95 -2.11
CA ARG A 23 -14.40 -29.87 -0.99
C ARG A 23 -13.78 -29.40 0.35
N LEU A 24 -13.71 -28.09 0.56
CA LEU A 24 -13.33 -27.51 1.85
C LEU A 24 -14.59 -27.33 2.72
N GLU A 25 -14.44 -27.63 4.01
CA GLU A 25 -15.54 -27.61 4.97
C GLU A 25 -15.94 -26.21 5.39
N LEU A 26 -16.76 -25.54 4.59
CA LEU A 26 -17.38 -24.24 4.94
C LEU A 26 -18.91 -24.42 5.03
N PRO A 27 -19.49 -24.55 6.24
CA PRO A 27 -20.93 -24.61 6.42
C PRO A 27 -21.60 -23.32 5.94
N LYS A 28 -22.75 -23.44 5.25
CA LYS A 28 -23.50 -22.27 4.75
C LYS A 28 -23.83 -21.27 5.86
N ARG A 29 -24.21 -21.79 7.05
CA ARG A 29 -24.53 -20.95 8.24
C ARG A 29 -23.33 -20.12 8.70
N VAL A 30 -22.12 -20.68 8.64
CA VAL A 30 -20.87 -19.95 8.99
C VAL A 30 -20.55 -18.88 7.96
N ALA A 31 -20.69 -19.20 6.67
CA ALA A 31 -20.50 -18.21 5.62
C ALA A 31 -21.51 -17.05 5.74
N LEU A 32 -22.78 -17.35 5.99
CA LEU A 32 -23.81 -16.34 6.24
C LEU A 32 -23.50 -15.50 7.47
N LEU A 33 -23.05 -16.14 8.57
CA LEU A 33 -22.62 -15.42 9.78
C LEU A 33 -21.49 -14.43 9.47
N PHE A 34 -20.45 -14.85 8.76
CA PHE A 34 -19.33 -13.96 8.42
C PHE A 34 -19.78 -12.78 7.55
N TYR A 35 -20.63 -13.04 6.57
CA TYR A 35 -21.23 -11.98 5.76
C TYR A 35 -22.05 -11.00 6.62
N ALA A 36 -22.91 -11.52 7.49
CA ALA A 36 -23.73 -10.69 8.40
C ALA A 36 -22.88 -9.84 9.34
N LEU A 37 -21.80 -10.40 9.90
CA LEU A 37 -20.88 -9.66 10.78
C LEU A 37 -20.15 -8.54 10.02
N VAL A 38 -19.71 -8.78 8.78
CA VAL A 38 -19.06 -7.76 7.94
C VAL A 38 -20.06 -6.68 7.52
N VAL A 39 -21.30 -7.07 7.17
CA VAL A 39 -22.37 -6.08 6.89
C VAL A 39 -22.68 -5.26 8.13
N ALA A 40 -22.76 -5.85 9.31
CA ALA A 40 -22.96 -5.11 10.56
C ALA A 40 -21.80 -4.12 10.79
N TRP A 41 -20.56 -4.56 10.62
CA TRP A 41 -19.37 -3.72 10.80
C TRP A 41 -19.31 -2.52 9.86
N LEU A 42 -19.67 -2.72 8.58
CA LEU A 42 -19.63 -1.70 7.53
C LEU A 42 -21.05 -1.27 7.11
N PHE A 43 -22.04 -1.31 8.03
CA PHE A 43 -23.46 -1.16 7.69
C PHE A 43 -23.74 0.11 6.89
N ARG A 44 -23.40 1.28 7.44
CA ARG A 44 -23.70 2.57 6.77
C ARG A 44 -22.99 2.74 5.43
N PRO A 45 -21.67 2.44 5.28
CA PRO A 45 -20.99 2.53 3.99
C PRO A 45 -21.48 1.53 2.94
N LEU A 46 -21.95 0.34 3.35
CA LEU A 46 -22.46 -0.66 2.42
C LEU A 46 -23.89 -0.39 1.93
N THR A 47 -24.73 0.25 2.76
CA THR A 47 -26.16 0.42 2.48
C THR A 47 -26.57 1.86 2.18
N GLY A 48 -25.81 2.85 2.64
CA GLY A 48 -26.13 4.27 2.52
C GLY A 48 -25.08 5.06 1.70
N PRO A 49 -25.27 6.37 1.58
CA PRO A 49 -24.36 7.27 0.86
C PRO A 49 -23.19 7.71 1.76
N TYR A 50 -22.45 6.74 2.26
CA TYR A 50 -21.33 6.93 3.18
C TYR A 50 -20.08 6.22 2.68
N VAL A 51 -18.92 6.65 3.19
CA VAL A 51 -17.62 6.02 3.00
C VAL A 51 -16.95 5.81 4.36
N ASN A 52 -16.17 4.77 4.48
CA ASN A 52 -15.44 4.41 5.71
C ASN A 52 -14.02 5.01 5.69
N LEU A 53 -13.94 6.34 5.61
CA LEU A 53 -12.70 7.13 5.55
C LEU A 53 -12.85 8.43 6.33
N ALA A 54 -11.76 8.95 6.90
CA ALA A 54 -11.69 10.23 7.61
C ALA A 54 -11.67 11.43 6.64
N THR A 55 -12.71 11.61 5.82
CA THR A 55 -12.77 12.64 4.77
C THR A 55 -12.66 14.07 5.30
N ASP A 56 -12.94 14.30 6.58
CA ASP A 56 -12.79 15.59 7.24
C ASP A 56 -11.32 16.05 7.38
N ILE A 57 -10.34 15.18 7.17
CA ILE A 57 -8.92 15.55 7.04
C ILE A 57 -8.71 16.53 5.87
N LEU A 58 -9.48 16.44 4.80
CA LEU A 58 -9.42 17.38 3.69
C LEU A 58 -9.64 18.83 4.15
N LYS A 59 -10.44 19.04 5.22
CA LYS A 59 -10.69 20.37 5.78
C LYS A 59 -9.47 21.04 6.43
N LEU A 60 -8.34 20.36 6.48
CA LEU A 60 -7.04 20.91 6.93
C LEU A 60 -6.28 21.66 5.84
N VAL A 61 -6.67 21.51 4.59
CA VAL A 61 -5.93 22.05 3.44
C VAL A 61 -6.88 22.74 2.44
N ALA A 62 -6.43 23.83 1.84
CA ALA A 62 -7.16 24.46 0.74
C ALA A 62 -7.24 23.49 -0.47
N PRO A 63 -8.34 23.47 -1.21
CA PRO A 63 -9.50 24.39 -1.17
C PRO A 63 -10.58 24.03 -0.15
N TRP A 64 -10.42 23.01 0.66
CA TRP A 64 -11.44 22.50 1.60
C TRP A 64 -11.30 23.05 3.02
N THR A 65 -10.37 23.96 3.25
CA THR A 65 -10.09 24.51 4.61
C THR A 65 -11.37 24.97 5.30
N ALA A 66 -11.54 24.52 6.54
CA ALA A 66 -12.65 24.95 7.38
C ALA A 66 -12.13 25.57 8.68
N ALA A 67 -12.72 26.71 9.06
CA ALA A 67 -12.34 27.41 10.28
C ALA A 67 -12.50 26.53 11.53
N GLY A 68 -11.52 26.55 12.43
CA GLY A 68 -11.52 25.79 13.67
C GLY A 68 -11.20 24.29 13.51
N VAL A 69 -10.97 23.79 12.29
CA VAL A 69 -10.54 22.41 12.07
C VAL A 69 -9.04 22.31 12.22
N THR A 70 -8.61 21.37 13.06
CA THR A 70 -7.19 21.07 13.33
C THR A 70 -6.96 19.56 13.29
N LYS A 71 -5.69 19.15 13.23
CA LYS A 71 -5.33 17.72 13.31
C LYS A 71 -5.82 17.00 14.56
N PHE A 72 -6.23 17.74 15.61
CA PHE A 72 -6.70 17.18 16.87
C PHE A 72 -8.20 16.92 16.92
N ASN A 73 -8.99 17.58 16.07
CA ASN A 73 -10.45 17.48 16.07
C ASN A 73 -11.04 16.83 14.81
N VAL A 74 -10.19 16.42 13.85
CA VAL A 74 -10.61 15.54 12.74
C VAL A 74 -10.85 14.12 13.25
N SER A 75 -11.68 13.38 12.54
CA SER A 75 -12.17 12.07 12.99
C SER A 75 -11.06 11.00 13.17
N ASN A 76 -10.04 10.98 12.34
CA ASN A 76 -8.81 10.20 12.57
C ASN A 76 -7.65 10.68 11.67
N TYR A 77 -6.78 11.54 12.20
CA TYR A 77 -5.64 12.10 11.49
C TYR A 77 -4.59 11.03 11.10
N GLU A 78 -4.49 9.92 11.85
CA GLU A 78 -3.53 8.84 11.59
C GLU A 78 -3.78 8.12 10.26
N THR A 79 -4.94 8.35 9.64
CA THR A 79 -5.31 7.78 8.35
C THR A 79 -5.15 8.75 7.17
N GLN A 80 -4.41 9.84 7.33
CA GLN A 80 -4.26 10.90 6.33
C GLN A 80 -3.69 10.38 4.99
N ASP A 81 -2.76 9.41 5.02
CA ASP A 81 -2.18 8.80 3.82
C ASP A 81 -3.23 8.17 2.91
N LEU A 82 -4.36 7.73 3.47
CA LEU A 82 -5.46 7.23 2.66
C LEU A 82 -5.95 8.29 1.68
N LEU A 83 -6.14 9.53 2.16
CA LEU A 83 -6.67 10.61 1.32
C LEU A 83 -5.59 11.28 0.46
N PHE A 84 -4.36 11.36 0.96
CA PHE A 84 -3.31 12.11 0.28
C PHE A 84 -2.40 11.24 -0.62
N GLN A 85 -2.51 9.91 -0.55
CA GLN A 85 -1.72 8.99 -1.37
C GLN A 85 -2.57 7.88 -1.99
N LEU A 86 -3.16 7.02 -1.14
CA LEU A 86 -3.70 5.73 -1.58
C LEU A 86 -4.99 5.87 -2.41
N MET A 87 -5.88 6.78 -2.02
CA MET A 87 -7.13 7.00 -2.76
C MET A 87 -6.89 7.67 -4.13
N PRO A 88 -6.04 8.73 -4.25
CA PRO A 88 -5.65 9.26 -5.55
C PRO A 88 -5.03 8.21 -6.48
N TRP A 89 -4.14 7.34 -5.99
CA TRP A 89 -3.60 6.25 -6.80
C TRP A 89 -4.66 5.23 -7.19
N ALA A 90 -5.56 4.88 -6.27
CA ALA A 90 -6.65 3.96 -6.54
C ALA A 90 -7.55 4.46 -7.66
N GLU A 91 -7.88 5.77 -7.68
CA GLU A 91 -8.71 6.34 -8.75
C GLU A 91 -7.96 6.35 -10.09
N GLN A 92 -6.67 6.68 -10.11
CA GLN A 92 -5.86 6.59 -11.33
C GLN A 92 -5.79 5.16 -11.89
N VAL A 93 -5.59 4.17 -11.01
CA VAL A 93 -5.62 2.74 -11.40
C VAL A 93 -6.97 2.36 -11.98
N ARG A 94 -8.08 2.79 -11.35
CA ARG A 94 -9.44 2.54 -11.82
C ARG A 94 -9.70 3.19 -13.18
N ALA A 95 -9.33 4.46 -13.34
CA ALA A 95 -9.49 5.19 -14.60
C ALA A 95 -8.73 4.49 -15.73
N SER A 96 -7.49 4.04 -15.49
CA SER A 96 -6.70 3.31 -16.47
C SER A 96 -7.36 1.99 -16.88
N TRP A 97 -7.77 1.16 -15.91
CA TRP A 97 -8.42 -0.13 -16.21
C TRP A 97 -9.78 0.03 -16.87
N ARG A 98 -10.57 1.06 -16.54
CA ARG A 98 -11.84 1.37 -17.23
C ARG A 98 -11.62 1.81 -18.67
N ALA A 99 -10.48 2.44 -18.95
CA ALA A 99 -10.04 2.77 -20.31
C ALA A 99 -9.33 1.59 -21.02
N LEU A 100 -9.36 0.36 -20.44
CA LEU A 100 -8.68 -0.84 -20.93
C LEU A 100 -7.18 -0.63 -21.17
N THR A 101 -6.56 0.25 -20.41
CA THR A 101 -5.13 0.56 -20.47
C THR A 101 -4.44 0.13 -19.18
N PRO A 102 -3.35 -0.63 -19.24
CA PRO A 102 -2.60 -0.97 -18.04
C PRO A 102 -2.08 0.29 -17.32
N PRO A 103 -2.22 0.41 -15.98
CA PRO A 103 -1.85 1.60 -15.22
C PRO A 103 -0.32 1.69 -15.02
N LEU A 104 0.45 1.76 -16.11
CA LEU A 104 1.91 1.70 -16.05
C LEU A 104 2.57 3.02 -15.64
N TRP A 105 1.95 4.16 -15.98
CA TRP A 105 2.53 5.48 -15.81
C TRP A 105 1.59 6.43 -15.09
N ASN A 106 2.07 7.11 -14.05
CA ASN A 106 1.40 8.24 -13.41
C ASN A 106 1.93 9.55 -13.97
N GLU A 107 1.16 10.26 -14.75
CA GLU A 107 1.53 11.58 -15.29
C GLU A 107 1.06 12.75 -14.40
N LEU A 108 0.23 12.47 -13.40
CA LEU A 108 -0.48 13.48 -12.62
C LEU A 108 0.30 13.96 -11.39
N ALA A 109 1.47 13.39 -11.10
CA ALA A 109 2.31 13.81 -9.98
C ALA A 109 3.80 13.76 -10.32
N GLY A 110 4.59 14.72 -9.81
CA GLY A 110 6.05 14.70 -9.85
C GLY A 110 6.66 14.61 -11.25
N CYS A 111 6.07 15.26 -12.24
CA CYS A 111 6.49 15.19 -13.65
C CYS A 111 6.43 13.77 -14.26
N GLY A 112 5.87 12.81 -13.55
CA GLY A 112 5.62 11.45 -13.98
C GLY A 112 6.55 10.40 -13.36
N TYR A 113 5.97 9.24 -13.03
CA TYR A 113 6.68 8.06 -12.53
C TYR A 113 5.90 6.77 -12.81
N PRO A 114 6.55 5.56 -12.71
CA PRO A 114 5.90 4.28 -12.98
C PRO A 114 4.85 3.92 -11.90
N LEU A 115 3.55 4.06 -12.20
CA LEU A 115 2.46 3.78 -11.26
C LEU A 115 2.38 2.30 -10.87
N ALA A 116 2.46 1.39 -11.85
CA ALA A 116 2.38 -0.05 -11.59
C ALA A 116 3.59 -0.60 -10.82
N ALA A 117 4.75 0.07 -10.91
CA ALA A 117 5.94 -0.30 -10.14
C ALA A 117 5.84 0.17 -8.68
N ASN A 118 4.98 1.14 -8.37
CA ASN A 118 4.56 1.42 -7.00
C ASN A 118 3.55 0.36 -6.57
N MET A 119 4.01 -0.68 -5.90
CA MET A 119 3.14 -1.77 -5.44
C MET A 119 1.98 -1.27 -4.59
N GLN A 120 2.17 -0.19 -3.80
CA GLN A 120 1.12 0.38 -2.95
C GLN A 120 -0.07 0.93 -3.74
N SER A 121 0.09 1.20 -5.06
CA SER A 121 -1.01 1.53 -5.95
C SER A 121 -2.01 0.37 -6.11
N GLN A 122 -1.58 -0.85 -5.78
CA GLN A 122 -2.35 -2.10 -5.93
C GLN A 122 -2.91 -2.28 -7.36
N ALA A 123 -2.13 -1.90 -8.36
CA ALA A 123 -2.53 -1.86 -9.77
C ALA A 123 -3.13 -3.17 -10.30
N PHE A 124 -2.69 -4.30 -9.75
CA PHE A 124 -3.10 -5.66 -10.14
C PHE A 124 -3.80 -6.43 -9.01
N SER A 125 -4.21 -5.78 -7.92
CA SER A 125 -4.88 -6.43 -6.81
C SER A 125 -6.21 -7.07 -7.25
N PRO A 126 -6.42 -8.38 -7.02
CA PRO A 126 -7.68 -9.03 -7.38
C PRO A 126 -8.89 -8.36 -6.75
N LEU A 127 -8.79 -7.90 -5.49
CA LEU A 127 -9.89 -7.27 -4.79
C LEU A 127 -10.24 -5.91 -5.40
N ARG A 128 -9.23 -5.13 -5.82
CA ARG A 128 -9.43 -3.86 -6.53
C ARG A 128 -10.06 -4.07 -7.90
N LEU A 129 -9.59 -5.07 -8.65
CA LEU A 129 -10.14 -5.40 -9.96
C LEU A 129 -11.60 -5.84 -9.86
N LEU A 130 -11.96 -6.63 -8.84
CA LEU A 130 -13.34 -7.01 -8.57
C LEU A 130 -14.22 -5.80 -8.19
N ALA A 131 -13.68 -4.74 -7.62
CA ALA A 131 -14.43 -3.54 -7.25
C ALA A 131 -14.58 -2.51 -8.39
N LEU A 132 -13.93 -2.70 -9.55
CA LEU A 132 -13.96 -1.77 -10.70
C LEU A 132 -15.37 -1.36 -11.20
N PRO A 133 -16.39 -2.24 -11.21
CA PRO A 133 -17.72 -1.86 -11.69
C PRO A 133 -18.42 -0.80 -10.82
N LEU A 134 -18.05 -0.70 -9.54
CA LEU A 134 -18.69 0.20 -8.59
C LEU A 134 -18.20 1.65 -8.75
N PRO A 135 -18.97 2.69 -8.40
CA PRO A 135 -18.46 4.04 -8.19
C PRO A 135 -17.36 4.09 -7.15
N PHE A 136 -16.43 5.07 -7.25
CA PHE A 136 -15.18 5.08 -6.49
C PHE A 136 -15.35 4.87 -4.97
N GLY A 137 -16.13 5.70 -4.28
CA GLY A 137 -16.30 5.57 -2.81
C GLY A 137 -16.96 4.25 -2.40
N TYR A 138 -17.85 3.69 -3.23
CA TYR A 138 -18.45 2.38 -2.99
C TYR A 138 -17.47 1.23 -3.28
N ALA A 139 -16.59 1.41 -4.26
CA ALA A 139 -15.52 0.45 -4.54
C ALA A 139 -14.57 0.31 -3.35
N VAL A 140 -14.19 1.42 -2.71
CA VAL A 140 -13.36 1.43 -1.49
C VAL A 140 -14.00 0.60 -0.37
N THR A 141 -15.31 0.78 -0.15
CA THR A 141 -16.07 0.00 0.85
C THR A 141 -16.16 -1.49 0.48
N ALA A 142 -16.38 -1.80 -0.80
CA ALA A 142 -16.43 -3.18 -1.28
C ALA A 142 -15.07 -3.89 -1.12
N GLU A 143 -13.96 -3.22 -1.43
CA GLU A 143 -12.60 -3.74 -1.18
C GLU A 143 -12.39 -4.07 0.31
N ALA A 144 -12.81 -3.18 1.22
CA ALA A 144 -12.72 -3.39 2.66
C ALA A 144 -13.54 -4.62 3.09
N ALA A 145 -14.78 -4.72 2.65
CA ALA A 145 -15.64 -5.87 2.96
C ALA A 145 -15.06 -7.19 2.43
N MET A 146 -14.53 -7.20 1.20
CA MET A 146 -13.89 -8.39 0.62
C MET A 146 -12.62 -8.80 1.37
N LYS A 147 -11.80 -7.86 1.85
CA LYS A 147 -10.63 -8.15 2.69
C LYS A 147 -11.04 -8.86 4.00
N MET A 148 -12.05 -8.32 4.69
CA MET A 148 -12.56 -8.91 5.93
C MET A 148 -13.14 -10.31 5.69
N LEU A 149 -13.95 -10.49 4.64
CA LEU A 149 -14.52 -11.79 4.27
C LEU A 149 -13.44 -12.82 3.90
N LEU A 150 -12.39 -12.40 3.19
CA LEU A 150 -11.24 -13.22 2.86
C LEU A 150 -10.52 -13.69 4.14
N ALA A 151 -10.17 -12.75 5.03
CA ALA A 151 -9.49 -13.05 6.29
C ALA A 151 -10.32 -14.00 7.17
N LEU A 152 -11.60 -13.71 7.38
CA LEU A 152 -12.52 -14.54 8.16
C LEU A 152 -12.64 -15.96 7.60
N THR A 153 -12.91 -16.05 6.30
CA THR A 153 -13.19 -17.34 5.65
C THR A 153 -11.96 -18.23 5.63
N THR A 154 -10.80 -17.67 5.25
CA THR A 154 -9.57 -18.45 5.13
C THR A 154 -8.99 -18.83 6.49
N MET A 155 -9.12 -17.96 7.49
CA MET A 155 -8.75 -18.27 8.88
C MET A 155 -9.65 -19.38 9.45
N PHE A 156 -10.96 -19.29 9.22
CA PHE A 156 -11.88 -20.38 9.59
C PHE A 156 -11.50 -21.70 8.94
N LEU A 157 -11.28 -21.71 7.61
CA LEU A 157 -10.93 -22.92 6.88
C LEU A 157 -9.62 -23.53 7.38
N TRP A 158 -8.63 -22.72 7.72
CA TRP A 158 -7.37 -23.20 8.26
C TRP A 158 -7.52 -23.77 9.67
N CYS A 159 -8.21 -23.07 10.59
CA CYS A 159 -8.51 -23.55 11.94
C CYS A 159 -9.38 -24.81 11.92
N ARG A 160 -10.39 -24.87 11.03
CA ARG A 160 -11.36 -25.97 10.93
C ARG A 160 -10.71 -27.32 10.56
N ARG A 161 -9.51 -27.30 10.05
CA ARG A 161 -8.77 -28.53 9.78
C ARG A 161 -8.35 -29.27 11.06
N ARG A 162 -8.41 -28.64 12.20
CA ARG A 162 -7.92 -29.16 13.49
C ARG A 162 -8.89 -29.00 14.63
N TYR A 163 -9.64 -27.90 14.61
CA TYR A 163 -10.51 -27.51 15.72
C TYR A 163 -11.98 -27.62 15.33
N GLU A 164 -12.84 -27.72 16.31
CA GLU A 164 -14.29 -27.74 16.11
C GLU A 164 -14.79 -26.40 15.50
N VAL A 165 -16.08 -26.39 15.06
CA VAL A 165 -16.66 -25.25 14.33
C VAL A 165 -16.61 -23.94 15.14
N ILE A 166 -17.04 -23.95 16.42
CA ILE A 166 -17.11 -22.73 17.24
C ILE A 166 -15.72 -22.17 17.57
N PRO A 167 -14.73 -22.98 18.00
CA PRO A 167 -13.34 -22.52 18.12
C PRO A 167 -12.79 -21.90 16.84
N SER A 168 -13.07 -22.51 15.68
CA SER A 168 -12.63 -21.99 14.39
C SER A 168 -13.31 -20.66 14.03
N ILE A 169 -14.57 -20.46 14.40
CA ILE A 169 -15.27 -19.18 14.27
C ILE A 169 -14.60 -18.11 15.16
N ALA A 170 -14.26 -18.46 16.40
CA ALA A 170 -13.60 -17.51 17.31
C ALA A 170 -12.22 -17.07 16.78
N GLY A 171 -11.40 -18.02 16.29
CA GLY A 171 -10.13 -17.67 15.66
C GLY A 171 -10.31 -16.81 14.40
N ALA A 172 -11.33 -17.09 13.59
CA ALA A 172 -11.67 -16.27 12.43
C ALA A 172 -12.07 -14.84 12.84
N ILE A 173 -12.92 -14.69 13.85
CA ILE A 173 -13.33 -13.39 14.42
C ILE A 173 -12.11 -12.64 14.98
N ALA A 174 -11.26 -13.31 15.77
CA ALA A 174 -10.05 -12.74 16.34
C ALA A 174 -9.12 -12.14 15.29
N PHE A 175 -8.96 -12.80 14.15
CA PHE A 175 -8.13 -12.30 13.06
C PHE A 175 -8.84 -11.27 12.19
N GLY A 176 -10.04 -11.60 11.69
CA GLY A 176 -10.76 -10.78 10.71
C GLY A 176 -11.28 -9.44 11.22
N PHE A 177 -11.53 -9.34 12.54
CA PHE A 177 -11.91 -8.10 13.23
C PHE A 177 -10.81 -7.60 14.18
N GLY A 178 -9.69 -8.29 14.28
CA GLY A 178 -8.51 -7.86 15.02
C GLY A 178 -7.90 -6.59 14.43
N THR A 179 -7.14 -5.88 15.27
CA THR A 179 -6.56 -4.57 14.86
C THR A 179 -5.56 -4.69 13.72
N ALA A 180 -4.98 -5.87 13.48
CA ALA A 180 -4.11 -6.12 12.32
C ALA A 180 -4.83 -5.96 10.97
N ILE A 181 -6.11 -6.29 10.91
CA ILE A 181 -6.93 -6.08 9.69
C ILE A 181 -7.62 -4.71 9.75
N VAL A 182 -8.22 -4.35 10.90
CA VAL A 182 -9.10 -3.17 10.97
C VAL A 182 -8.33 -1.87 10.94
N VAL A 183 -7.20 -1.75 11.65
CA VAL A 183 -6.38 -0.52 11.65
C VAL A 183 -5.83 -0.23 10.25
N TRP A 184 -5.46 -1.26 9.52
CA TRP A 184 -4.92 -1.17 8.17
C TRP A 184 -5.96 -1.42 7.06
N LEU A 185 -7.26 -1.42 7.37
CA LEU A 185 -8.32 -1.91 6.48
C LEU A 185 -8.26 -1.36 5.06
N HIS A 186 -7.99 -0.07 4.91
CA HIS A 186 -7.90 0.60 3.61
C HIS A 186 -6.47 0.68 3.05
N PHE A 187 -5.47 0.23 3.81
CA PHE A 187 -4.07 0.18 3.39
C PHE A 187 -3.74 -1.12 2.66
N PRO A 188 -2.69 -1.11 1.81
CA PRO A 188 -2.18 -2.30 1.15
C PRO A 188 -1.78 -3.43 2.11
N LEU A 189 -1.26 -3.07 3.28
CA LEU A 189 -0.83 -4.00 4.33
C LEU A 189 -1.96 -4.98 4.71
N ALA A 190 -3.19 -4.49 4.97
CA ALA A 190 -4.31 -5.37 5.30
C ALA A 190 -4.72 -6.26 4.12
N THR A 191 -4.48 -5.84 2.88
CA THR A 191 -4.73 -6.71 1.71
C THR A 191 -3.81 -7.93 1.73
N VAL A 192 -2.52 -7.73 2.00
CA VAL A 192 -1.54 -8.82 2.14
C VAL A 192 -1.87 -9.68 3.38
N ALA A 193 -2.15 -9.05 4.52
CA ALA A 193 -2.50 -9.73 5.76
C ALA A 193 -3.72 -10.66 5.60
N ALA A 194 -4.74 -10.23 4.84
CA ALA A 194 -5.94 -11.04 4.59
C ALA A 194 -5.64 -12.36 3.85
N PHE A 195 -4.56 -12.43 3.07
CA PHE A 195 -4.11 -13.66 2.41
C PHE A 195 -3.29 -14.59 3.32
N LEU A 196 -2.82 -14.13 4.47
CA LEU A 196 -1.93 -14.89 5.36
C LEU A 196 -2.53 -16.27 5.73
N PRO A 197 -3.79 -16.39 6.20
CA PRO A 197 -4.37 -17.69 6.50
C PRO A 197 -4.49 -18.59 5.25
N SER A 198 -4.69 -18.01 4.06
CA SER A 198 -4.73 -18.76 2.79
C SER A 198 -3.43 -19.47 2.49
N VAL A 199 -2.29 -18.81 2.73
CA VAL A 199 -0.96 -19.38 2.50
C VAL A 199 -0.72 -20.57 3.44
N PHE A 200 -1.01 -20.41 4.72
CA PHE A 200 -0.88 -21.49 5.71
C PHE A 200 -1.83 -22.66 5.40
N LEU A 201 -3.07 -22.38 4.99
CA LEU A 201 -4.02 -23.40 4.54
C LEU A 201 -3.48 -24.19 3.33
N GLN A 202 -2.85 -23.51 2.36
CA GLN A 202 -2.31 -24.22 1.18
C GLN A 202 -1.13 -25.12 1.50
N ILE A 203 -0.27 -24.73 2.45
CA ILE A 203 0.79 -25.61 2.95
C ILE A 203 0.20 -26.89 3.53
N ASP A 204 -0.85 -26.79 4.37
CA ASP A 204 -1.55 -27.95 4.92
C ASP A 204 -2.17 -28.82 3.84
N LEU A 205 -2.87 -28.21 2.89
CA LEU A 205 -3.52 -28.93 1.82
C LEU A 205 -2.53 -29.71 0.92
N LEU A 206 -1.38 -29.10 0.63
CA LEU A 206 -0.30 -29.74 -0.14
C LEU A 206 0.42 -30.83 0.67
N ALA A 207 0.54 -30.65 1.99
CA ALA A 207 1.08 -31.68 2.87
C ALA A 207 0.22 -32.94 2.92
N GLU A 208 -1.11 -32.80 2.77
CA GLU A 208 -2.05 -33.95 2.74
C GLU A 208 -2.09 -34.63 1.39
N ARG A 209 -2.33 -33.86 0.32
CA ARG A 209 -2.43 -34.37 -1.06
C ARG A 209 -1.87 -33.37 -2.06
N ARG A 210 -0.93 -33.79 -2.87
CA ARG A 210 -0.28 -32.99 -3.91
C ARG A 210 -1.05 -33.12 -5.23
N THR A 211 -2.25 -32.55 -5.30
CA THR A 211 -3.05 -32.56 -6.53
C THR A 211 -2.71 -31.36 -7.41
N CYS A 212 -2.90 -31.52 -8.73
CA CYS A 212 -2.70 -30.43 -9.70
C CYS A 212 -3.51 -29.18 -9.33
N GLY A 213 -4.78 -29.33 -8.94
CA GLY A 213 -5.63 -28.21 -8.54
C GLY A 213 -5.11 -27.44 -7.31
N ARG A 214 -4.58 -28.13 -6.30
CA ARG A 214 -3.95 -27.50 -5.12
C ARG A 214 -2.65 -26.80 -5.49
N PHE A 215 -1.85 -27.40 -6.37
CA PHE A 215 -0.63 -26.80 -6.89
C PHE A 215 -0.92 -25.50 -7.64
N VAL A 216 -1.87 -25.53 -8.58
CA VAL A 216 -2.29 -24.37 -9.38
C VAL A 216 -2.80 -23.24 -8.49
N TYR A 217 -3.70 -23.56 -7.55
CA TYR A 217 -4.22 -22.56 -6.62
C TYR A 217 -3.10 -21.91 -5.78
N ALA A 218 -2.20 -22.72 -5.22
CA ALA A 218 -1.07 -22.24 -4.44
C ALA A 218 -0.12 -21.35 -5.27
N ALA A 219 0.12 -21.70 -6.54
CA ALA A 219 0.95 -20.91 -7.44
C ALA A 219 0.31 -19.54 -7.75
N PHE A 220 -1.01 -19.46 -7.96
CA PHE A 220 -1.71 -18.19 -8.17
C PHE A 220 -1.87 -17.34 -6.91
N LEU A 221 -1.72 -17.93 -5.73
CA LEU A 221 -1.76 -17.19 -4.47
C LEU A 221 -0.57 -16.24 -4.33
N GLY A 222 0.62 -16.60 -4.85
CA GLY A 222 1.81 -15.75 -4.82
C GLY A 222 1.61 -14.38 -5.48
N PRO A 223 1.23 -14.30 -6.77
CA PRO A 223 0.93 -13.02 -7.40
C PRO A 223 -0.23 -12.27 -6.75
N ALA A 224 -1.24 -12.95 -6.18
CA ALA A 224 -2.33 -12.29 -5.45
C ALA A 224 -1.84 -11.59 -4.17
N VAL A 225 -0.94 -12.25 -3.42
CA VAL A 225 -0.29 -11.68 -2.22
C VAL A 225 0.57 -10.47 -2.60
N LEU A 226 1.42 -10.58 -3.63
CA LEU A 226 2.27 -9.47 -4.06
C LEU A 226 1.47 -8.29 -4.62
N ALA A 227 0.40 -8.57 -5.39
CA ALA A 227 -0.53 -7.56 -5.87
C ALA A 227 -1.31 -6.88 -4.74
N GLY A 228 -1.32 -7.45 -3.54
CA GLY A 228 -1.82 -6.82 -2.32
C GLY A 228 -1.09 -5.53 -1.96
N GLY A 229 0.11 -5.31 -2.50
CA GLY A 229 0.75 -4.00 -2.57
C GLY A 229 1.64 -3.63 -1.38
N HIS A 230 1.94 -4.55 -0.46
CA HIS A 230 2.83 -4.29 0.66
C HIS A 230 3.98 -5.32 0.70
N PRO A 231 5.10 -5.04 0.02
CA PRO A 231 6.20 -6.00 -0.16
C PRO A 231 6.85 -6.41 1.17
N GLU A 232 6.94 -5.51 2.15
CA GLU A 232 7.48 -5.81 3.48
C GLU A 232 6.66 -6.90 4.19
N THR A 233 5.34 -6.71 4.29
CA THR A 233 4.44 -7.71 4.91
C THR A 233 4.41 -9.01 4.09
N ALA A 234 4.50 -8.95 2.76
CA ALA A 234 4.61 -10.15 1.93
C ALA A 234 5.91 -10.93 2.23
N ALA A 235 7.02 -10.24 2.44
CA ALA A 235 8.29 -10.87 2.82
C ALA A 235 8.24 -11.52 4.22
N HIS A 236 7.64 -10.85 5.21
CA HIS A 236 7.41 -11.40 6.54
C HIS A 236 6.49 -12.64 6.49
N LEU A 237 5.38 -12.56 5.74
CA LEU A 237 4.47 -13.69 5.50
C LEU A 237 5.23 -14.90 4.92
N VAL A 238 6.06 -14.69 3.88
CA VAL A 238 6.86 -15.76 3.26
C VAL A 238 7.82 -16.36 4.26
N PHE A 239 8.49 -15.55 5.08
CA PHE A 239 9.40 -16.02 6.12
C PHE A 239 8.68 -16.99 7.08
N PHE A 240 7.55 -16.60 7.66
CA PHE A 240 6.80 -17.48 8.56
C PHE A 240 6.16 -18.67 7.85
N ALA A 241 5.78 -18.54 6.61
CA ALA A 241 5.30 -19.66 5.79
C ALA A 241 6.40 -20.72 5.56
N VAL A 242 7.65 -20.29 5.35
CA VAL A 242 8.80 -21.19 5.25
C VAL A 242 9.05 -21.90 6.60
N LEU A 243 9.07 -21.18 7.72
CA LEU A 243 9.21 -21.79 9.05
C LEU A 243 8.10 -22.81 9.32
N TYR A 244 6.86 -22.49 8.93
CA TYR A 244 5.73 -23.39 9.07
C TYR A 244 5.87 -24.64 8.19
N ALA A 245 6.32 -24.48 6.96
CA ALA A 245 6.59 -25.60 6.05
C ALA A 245 7.68 -26.53 6.60
N LEU A 246 8.75 -25.97 7.15
CA LEU A 246 9.82 -26.73 7.82
C LEU A 246 9.29 -27.47 9.04
N TRP A 247 8.47 -26.81 9.87
CA TRP A 247 7.85 -27.49 11.02
C TRP A 247 7.02 -28.69 10.59
N ILE A 248 6.15 -28.54 9.59
CA ILE A 248 5.32 -29.65 9.09
C ILE A 248 6.19 -30.77 8.50
N ALA A 249 7.24 -30.42 7.76
CA ALA A 249 8.11 -31.42 7.13
C ALA A 249 8.84 -32.27 8.17
N PHE A 250 9.39 -31.65 9.21
CA PHE A 250 10.29 -32.29 10.16
C PHE A 250 9.61 -32.70 11.48
N ALA A 251 8.90 -31.79 12.15
CA ALA A 251 8.26 -32.07 13.43
C ALA A 251 7.04 -32.97 13.28
N GLU A 252 6.18 -32.71 12.28
CA GLU A 252 5.03 -33.55 11.95
C GLU A 252 5.39 -34.74 11.00
N ARG A 253 6.67 -34.87 10.62
CA ARG A 253 7.19 -35.99 9.80
C ARG A 253 6.51 -36.16 8.44
N ARG A 254 6.04 -35.08 7.81
CA ARG A 254 5.45 -35.13 6.45
C ARG A 254 6.50 -35.28 5.34
N GLY A 255 7.79 -35.18 5.71
CA GLY A 255 8.95 -35.47 4.85
C GLY A 255 9.36 -34.36 3.90
N VAL A 256 10.61 -34.44 3.43
CA VAL A 256 11.26 -33.43 2.57
C VAL A 256 10.60 -33.27 1.20
N ARG A 257 9.83 -34.25 0.72
CA ARG A 257 9.08 -34.13 -0.54
C ARG A 257 8.07 -32.98 -0.53
N LEU A 258 7.56 -32.58 0.64
CA LEU A 258 6.72 -31.40 0.80
C LEU A 258 7.50 -30.14 0.44
N LEU A 259 8.73 -30.01 0.95
CA LEU A 259 9.58 -28.84 0.68
C LEU A 259 9.88 -28.70 -0.81
N GLY A 260 10.18 -29.82 -1.51
CA GLY A 260 10.37 -29.83 -2.96
C GLY A 260 9.11 -29.37 -3.72
N THR A 261 7.91 -29.80 -3.27
CA THR A 261 6.65 -29.37 -3.87
C THR A 261 6.43 -27.85 -3.64
N LEU A 262 6.67 -27.36 -2.42
CA LEU A 262 6.53 -25.94 -2.10
C LEU A 262 7.56 -25.08 -2.83
N ALA A 263 8.80 -25.55 -3.00
CA ALA A 263 9.80 -24.88 -3.80
C ALA A 263 9.36 -24.76 -5.28
N ALA A 264 8.79 -25.82 -5.85
CA ALA A 264 8.25 -25.79 -7.21
C ALA A 264 7.04 -24.83 -7.32
N VAL A 265 6.13 -24.83 -6.35
CA VAL A 265 5.03 -23.85 -6.27
C VAL A 265 5.56 -22.44 -6.20
N SER A 266 6.54 -22.17 -5.34
CA SER A 266 7.15 -20.84 -5.18
C SER A 266 7.85 -20.37 -6.47
N GLY A 267 8.57 -21.26 -7.15
CA GLY A 267 9.16 -20.97 -8.45
C GLY A 267 8.13 -20.56 -9.51
N VAL A 268 7.04 -21.33 -9.62
CA VAL A 268 5.93 -20.98 -10.53
C VAL A 268 5.24 -19.69 -10.10
N ALA A 269 5.02 -19.48 -8.80
CA ALA A 269 4.44 -18.25 -8.27
C ALA A 269 5.29 -17.01 -8.59
N LEU A 270 6.61 -17.12 -8.50
CA LEU A 270 7.54 -16.04 -8.90
C LEU A 270 7.45 -15.73 -10.40
N LEU A 271 7.40 -16.76 -11.26
CA LEU A 271 7.24 -16.57 -12.71
C LEU A 271 5.89 -15.89 -13.03
N LEU A 272 4.81 -16.29 -12.37
CA LEU A 272 3.50 -15.65 -12.51
C LEU A 272 3.48 -14.21 -11.97
N SER A 273 4.32 -13.90 -10.99
CA SER A 273 4.45 -12.57 -10.38
C SER A 273 5.38 -11.63 -11.17
N ALA A 274 6.06 -12.12 -12.22
CA ALA A 274 7.05 -11.34 -12.95
C ALA A 274 6.55 -9.98 -13.47
N PRO A 275 5.30 -9.80 -13.96
CA PRO A 275 4.81 -8.50 -14.40
C PRO A 275 4.63 -7.48 -13.27
N ILE A 276 4.59 -7.92 -12.03
CA ILE A 276 4.52 -7.05 -10.83
C ILE A 276 5.93 -6.82 -10.27
N LEU A 277 6.68 -7.91 -10.11
CA LEU A 277 7.96 -7.91 -9.40
C LEU A 277 9.08 -7.28 -10.23
N ALA A 278 9.16 -7.56 -11.54
CA ALA A 278 10.25 -7.05 -12.37
C ALA A 278 10.25 -5.51 -12.51
N PRO A 279 9.12 -4.82 -12.75
CA PRO A 279 9.07 -3.36 -12.73
C PRO A 279 9.41 -2.77 -11.35
N PHE A 280 8.94 -3.38 -10.28
CA PHE A 280 9.25 -2.95 -8.93
C PHE A 280 10.76 -3.00 -8.66
N LEU A 281 11.42 -4.13 -8.95
CA LEU A 281 12.87 -4.29 -8.72
C LEU A 281 13.70 -3.36 -9.62
N GLU A 282 13.27 -3.12 -10.88
CA GLU A 282 13.92 -2.18 -11.79
C GLU A 282 13.89 -0.75 -11.27
N THR A 283 12.79 -0.35 -10.64
CA THR A 283 12.56 1.06 -10.22
C THR A 283 12.96 1.32 -8.77
N MET A 284 12.84 0.35 -7.87
CA MET A 284 12.99 0.51 -6.42
C MET A 284 14.26 1.29 -6.04
N ARG A 285 15.44 0.90 -6.56
CA ARG A 285 16.72 1.56 -6.24
C ARG A 285 16.85 3.01 -6.71
N LYS A 286 15.93 3.46 -7.59
CA LYS A 286 15.90 4.82 -8.15
C LYS A 286 14.92 5.73 -7.43
N THR A 287 14.23 5.21 -6.42
CA THR A 287 13.20 5.93 -5.66
C THR A 287 13.77 6.65 -4.45
N SER A 288 13.11 7.71 -4.03
CA SER A 288 13.41 8.44 -2.80
C SER A 288 13.27 7.53 -1.56
N ARG A 289 12.32 6.62 -1.56
CA ARG A 289 12.11 5.65 -0.46
C ARG A 289 13.31 4.73 -0.26
N TYR A 290 13.89 4.22 -1.34
CA TYR A 290 15.06 3.33 -1.22
C TYR A 290 16.23 4.08 -0.59
N GLN A 291 16.52 5.30 -1.06
CA GLN A 291 17.58 6.14 -0.51
C GLN A 291 17.36 6.40 0.99
N TYR A 292 16.12 6.74 1.37
CA TYR A 292 15.78 6.96 2.78
C TYR A 292 15.94 5.69 3.64
N LEU A 293 15.49 4.53 3.16
CA LEU A 293 15.61 3.26 3.89
C LEU A 293 17.06 2.79 3.99
N GLU A 294 17.86 3.04 2.96
CA GLU A 294 19.29 2.73 2.97
C GLU A 294 20.02 3.54 4.06
N VAL A 295 19.75 4.84 4.16
CA VAL A 295 20.28 5.69 5.24
C VAL A 295 19.83 5.17 6.61
N ARG A 296 18.53 4.89 6.81
CA ARG A 296 18.02 4.35 8.07
C ARG A 296 18.61 2.99 8.45
N ALA A 297 18.85 2.13 7.50
CA ALA A 297 19.48 0.83 7.77
C ALA A 297 20.90 0.99 8.33
N HIS A 298 21.62 2.03 7.88
CA HIS A 298 22.95 2.34 8.41
C HIS A 298 22.92 3.05 9.78
N GLU A 299 21.90 3.85 10.04
CA GLU A 299 21.72 4.58 11.31
C GLU A 299 21.17 3.71 12.46
N GLY A 300 20.79 2.47 12.19
CA GLY A 300 20.17 1.57 13.17
C GLY A 300 18.75 2.03 13.53
N ALA A 301 17.80 1.80 12.62
CA ALA A 301 16.40 2.16 12.85
C ALA A 301 15.86 1.52 14.14
N THR A 302 15.45 2.35 15.09
CA THR A 302 14.77 1.90 16.32
C THR A 302 13.38 1.37 16.00
N ALA A 303 13.06 0.18 16.55
CA ALA A 303 11.68 -0.29 16.60
C ALA A 303 10.89 0.52 17.64
N TYR A 304 9.56 0.52 17.55
CA TYR A 304 8.71 0.98 18.65
C TYR A 304 8.69 -0.11 19.75
N SER A 305 9.80 -0.28 20.45
CA SER A 305 10.07 -1.43 21.31
C SER A 305 9.93 -1.16 22.81
N ASP A 306 9.66 0.07 23.21
CA ASP A 306 9.41 0.40 24.61
C ASP A 306 8.06 -0.15 25.10
N LEU A 307 7.94 -0.39 26.40
CA LEU A 307 6.74 -0.95 27.02
C LEU A 307 5.47 -0.14 26.68
N PRO A 308 5.47 1.21 26.70
CA PRO A 308 4.31 2.00 26.28
C PRO A 308 3.83 1.70 24.86
N SER A 309 4.74 1.41 23.93
CA SER A 309 4.37 1.07 22.55
C SER A 309 3.82 -0.35 22.40
N LEU A 310 4.11 -1.25 23.35
CA LEU A 310 3.53 -2.60 23.42
C LEU A 310 2.14 -2.62 24.07
N THR A 311 1.79 -1.59 24.83
CA THR A 311 0.51 -1.50 25.55
C THR A 311 -0.71 -1.78 24.67
N PRO A 312 -0.80 -1.28 23.41
CA PRO A 312 -1.95 -1.55 22.55
C PRO A 312 -2.11 -3.02 22.12
N LEU A 313 -1.09 -3.87 22.29
CA LEU A 313 -1.23 -5.31 22.10
C LEU A 313 -2.16 -5.97 23.13
N VAL A 314 -2.33 -5.33 24.30
CA VAL A 314 -3.19 -5.79 25.41
C VAL A 314 -4.40 -4.87 25.60
N GLN A 315 -4.20 -3.56 25.43
CA GLN A 315 -5.19 -2.51 25.67
C GLN A 315 -5.18 -1.49 24.52
N PRO A 316 -5.86 -1.77 23.39
CA PRO A 316 -5.76 -0.97 22.17
C PRO A 316 -6.19 0.48 22.30
N ARG A 317 -7.05 0.83 23.28
CA ARG A 317 -7.49 2.22 23.55
C ARG A 317 -6.73 2.93 24.67
N PHE A 318 -5.64 2.33 25.16
CA PHE A 318 -4.90 2.88 26.31
C PHE A 318 -4.44 4.33 26.06
N PHE A 319 -3.98 4.65 24.87
CA PHE A 319 -3.46 5.98 24.52
C PHE A 319 -4.53 6.98 24.08
N GLY A 320 -5.80 6.65 24.19
CA GLY A 320 -6.90 7.49 23.75
C GLY A 320 -7.49 7.08 22.41
N GLU A 321 -8.47 7.87 21.97
CA GLU A 321 -9.24 7.61 20.74
C GLU A 321 -9.53 8.92 20.01
N ARG A 322 -9.50 8.90 18.68
CA ARG A 322 -9.91 10.03 17.84
C ARG A 322 -11.42 10.01 17.55
N PRO A 323 -12.08 11.15 17.43
CA PRO A 323 -11.56 12.49 17.75
C PRO A 323 -11.41 12.67 19.26
N GLY A 324 -10.27 13.15 19.69
CA GLY A 324 -9.97 13.34 21.11
C GLY A 324 -8.46 13.39 21.38
N PRO A 325 -8.08 13.63 22.62
CA PRO A 325 -6.67 13.68 23.00
C PRO A 325 -6.05 12.28 22.93
N ILE A 326 -4.80 12.24 22.48
CA ILE A 326 -3.94 11.06 22.49
C ILE A 326 -2.75 11.36 23.40
N HIS A 327 -2.44 10.42 24.30
CA HIS A 327 -1.46 10.59 25.38
C HIS A 327 -0.17 9.80 25.18
N GLY A 328 0.02 9.16 24.00
CA GLY A 328 1.18 8.34 23.72
C GLY A 328 1.28 7.95 22.25
N PRO A 329 2.07 6.95 21.90
CA PRO A 329 2.32 6.54 20.52
C PRO A 329 1.13 5.78 19.92
N ALA A 330 -0.02 6.43 19.79
CA ALA A 330 -1.26 5.89 19.22
C ALA A 330 -1.28 6.05 17.70
N VAL A 331 -0.24 5.60 17.01
CA VAL A 331 -0.15 5.54 15.55
C VAL A 331 -0.62 4.18 15.03
N ALA A 332 -0.91 4.08 13.75
CA ALA A 332 -1.42 2.85 13.15
C ALA A 332 -0.50 1.63 13.42
N GLU A 333 0.80 1.83 13.41
CA GLU A 333 1.81 0.81 13.69
C GLU A 333 1.68 0.23 15.10
N THR A 334 1.51 1.08 16.11
CA THR A 334 1.41 0.64 17.52
C THR A 334 0.05 0.07 17.86
N MET A 335 -1.02 0.58 17.24
CA MET A 335 -2.39 0.10 17.44
C MET A 335 -2.67 -1.25 16.78
N CYS A 336 -1.83 -1.66 15.84
CA CYS A 336 -1.88 -2.98 15.20
C CYS A 336 -1.45 -4.09 16.17
N GLY A 337 -2.03 -5.29 16.06
CA GLY A 337 -1.56 -6.51 16.74
C GLY A 337 -2.51 -7.11 17.76
N PHE A 338 -3.55 -6.39 18.22
CA PHE A 338 -4.54 -6.93 19.14
C PHE A 338 -5.55 -7.85 18.43
N ALA A 339 -5.65 -9.07 18.92
CA ALA A 339 -6.58 -10.12 18.42
C ALA A 339 -7.55 -10.60 19.53
N GLY A 340 -7.82 -9.73 20.50
CA GLY A 340 -8.58 -10.04 21.71
C GLY A 340 -7.70 -10.53 22.87
N ILE A 341 -8.16 -10.30 24.10
CA ILE A 341 -7.42 -10.65 25.31
C ILE A 341 -7.14 -12.15 25.42
N LEU A 342 -8.02 -12.99 24.87
CA LEU A 342 -7.82 -14.43 24.83
C LEU A 342 -6.63 -14.85 23.96
N GLY A 343 -6.24 -14.06 22.96
CA GLY A 343 -5.03 -14.33 22.16
C GLY A 343 -3.75 -14.31 23.03
N ILE A 344 -3.69 -13.36 23.96
CA ILE A 344 -2.59 -13.26 24.92
C ILE A 344 -2.69 -14.37 25.97
N GLY A 345 -3.88 -14.57 26.53
CA GLY A 345 -4.10 -15.66 27.48
C GLY A 345 -3.81 -17.02 26.88
N ALA A 346 -4.17 -17.26 25.62
CA ALA A 346 -3.98 -18.52 24.92
C ALA A 346 -2.50 -18.91 24.85
N TRP A 347 -1.60 -17.93 24.77
CA TRP A 347 -0.16 -18.20 24.81
C TRP A 347 0.24 -18.93 26.07
N PHE A 348 -0.16 -18.44 27.26
CA PHE A 348 0.09 -19.07 28.55
C PHE A 348 -0.65 -20.39 28.72
N GLY A 349 -1.92 -20.44 28.30
CA GLY A 349 -2.75 -21.66 28.40
C GLY A 349 -2.23 -22.81 27.55
N LEU A 350 -1.83 -22.56 26.32
CA LEU A 350 -1.28 -23.59 25.45
C LEU A 350 0.14 -24.00 25.84
N ALA A 351 0.96 -23.06 26.36
CA ALA A 351 2.26 -23.40 26.91
C ALA A 351 2.12 -24.34 28.12
N ALA A 352 1.23 -24.04 29.06
CA ALA A 352 0.93 -24.92 30.19
C ALA A 352 0.43 -26.30 29.74
N HIS A 353 -0.45 -26.35 28.74
CA HIS A 353 -0.95 -27.60 28.15
C HIS A 353 0.19 -28.41 27.51
N ALA A 354 1.04 -27.79 26.69
CA ALA A 354 2.16 -28.46 26.02
C ALA A 354 3.15 -29.05 27.02
N ILE A 355 3.47 -28.31 28.10
CA ILE A 355 4.37 -28.77 29.16
C ILE A 355 3.74 -29.93 29.95
N ALA A 356 2.49 -29.77 30.42
CA ALA A 356 1.81 -30.77 31.22
C ALA A 356 1.60 -32.11 30.47
N ARG A 357 1.37 -32.04 29.19
CA ARG A 357 1.14 -33.21 28.32
C ARG A 357 2.35 -33.69 27.56
N ARG A 358 3.51 -33.02 27.69
CA ARG A 358 4.78 -33.28 26.95
C ARG A 358 4.57 -33.34 25.41
N ARG A 359 3.68 -32.51 24.88
CA ARG A 359 3.31 -32.47 23.44
C ARG A 359 4.09 -31.38 22.70
N PHE A 360 5.40 -31.57 22.53
CA PHE A 360 6.29 -30.56 21.95
C PHE A 360 6.37 -30.60 20.40
N ARG A 361 5.72 -31.54 19.74
CA ARG A 361 5.71 -31.65 18.27
C ARG A 361 4.40 -31.21 17.63
N GLU A 362 3.45 -30.79 18.43
CA GLU A 362 2.15 -30.33 17.93
C GLU A 362 2.26 -28.92 17.36
N ARG A 363 1.32 -28.58 16.52
CA ARG A 363 1.29 -27.29 15.79
C ARG A 363 1.10 -26.11 16.72
N GLU A 364 0.44 -26.31 17.84
CA GLU A 364 0.28 -25.32 18.91
C GLU A 364 1.64 -24.84 19.43
N VAL A 365 2.62 -25.71 19.49
CA VAL A 365 4.00 -25.34 19.88
C VAL A 365 4.66 -24.46 18.81
N PHE A 366 4.44 -24.76 17.51
CA PHE A 366 4.87 -23.86 16.44
C PHE A 366 4.25 -22.45 16.61
N LEU A 367 2.92 -22.39 16.87
CA LEU A 367 2.24 -21.10 17.07
C LEU A 367 2.83 -20.32 18.24
N LEU A 368 3.10 -20.99 19.35
CA LEU A 368 3.75 -20.38 20.53
C LEU A 368 5.14 -19.83 20.20
N LEU A 369 5.98 -20.63 19.54
CA LEU A 369 7.34 -20.24 19.20
C LEU A 369 7.38 -19.13 18.14
N ALA A 370 6.52 -19.21 17.13
CA ALA A 370 6.41 -18.18 16.10
C ALA A 370 5.90 -16.84 16.66
N ALA A 371 4.92 -16.88 17.55
CA ALA A 371 4.44 -15.69 18.26
C ALA A 371 5.52 -15.10 19.18
N LEU A 372 6.25 -15.94 19.93
CA LEU A 372 7.36 -15.50 20.77
C LEU A 372 8.46 -14.85 19.92
N PHE A 373 8.83 -15.48 18.82
CA PHE A 373 9.85 -14.95 17.92
C PHE A 373 9.44 -13.59 17.33
N ALA A 374 8.20 -13.48 16.85
CA ALA A 374 7.67 -12.21 16.35
C ALA A 374 7.63 -11.13 17.44
N PHE A 375 7.23 -11.49 18.67
CA PHE A 375 7.21 -10.60 19.82
C PHE A 375 8.61 -10.09 20.17
N LEU A 376 9.62 -10.98 20.26
CA LEU A 376 11.00 -10.60 20.56
C LEU A 376 11.61 -9.65 19.53
N ILE A 377 11.17 -9.74 18.25
CA ILE A 377 11.60 -8.80 17.21
C ILE A 377 10.86 -7.46 17.37
N VAL A 378 9.57 -7.48 17.63
CA VAL A 378 8.76 -6.26 17.87
C VAL A 378 9.25 -5.51 19.10
N ASP A 379 9.67 -6.24 20.15
CA ASP A 379 10.25 -5.70 21.39
C ASP A 379 11.75 -5.37 21.27
N ASP A 380 12.31 -5.52 20.09
CA ASP A 380 13.71 -5.25 19.74
C ASP A 380 14.75 -5.94 20.66
N VAL A 381 14.46 -7.17 21.08
CA VAL A 381 15.42 -7.96 21.86
C VAL A 381 16.62 -8.29 20.97
N ALA A 382 17.75 -7.66 21.23
CA ALA A 382 18.91 -7.55 20.32
C ALA A 382 19.41 -8.89 19.76
N ILE A 383 19.46 -9.96 20.59
CA ILE A 383 19.95 -11.29 20.17
C ILE A 383 19.08 -11.91 19.05
N VAL A 384 17.79 -11.53 18.96
CA VAL A 384 16.84 -12.02 17.95
C VAL A 384 16.63 -10.98 16.86
N SER A 385 16.47 -9.71 17.24
CA SER A 385 16.13 -8.64 16.31
C SER A 385 17.30 -8.23 15.40
N ALA A 386 18.56 -8.28 15.88
CA ALA A 386 19.71 -7.87 15.08
C ALA A 386 19.93 -8.77 13.84
N PRO A 387 19.96 -10.11 13.94
CA PRO A 387 20.08 -10.97 12.75
C PRO A 387 18.85 -10.88 11.85
N PHE A 388 17.65 -10.67 12.41
CA PHE A 388 16.44 -10.47 11.61
C PHE A 388 16.49 -9.14 10.86
N ARG A 389 16.94 -8.05 11.48
CA ARG A 389 17.17 -6.76 10.80
C ARG A 389 18.20 -6.88 9.67
N ALA A 390 19.26 -7.66 9.86
CA ALA A 390 20.23 -7.88 8.79
C ALA A 390 19.60 -8.56 7.56
N LEU A 391 18.69 -9.51 7.79
CA LEU A 391 17.95 -10.19 6.72
C LEU A 391 16.90 -9.26 6.06
N PHE A 392 16.22 -8.42 6.84
CA PHE A 392 15.13 -7.53 6.42
C PHE A 392 15.49 -6.06 6.62
N ALA A 393 16.70 -5.65 6.20
CA ALA A 393 17.25 -4.32 6.46
C ALA A 393 16.40 -3.16 5.93
N LEU A 394 15.64 -3.39 4.82
CA LEU A 394 14.79 -2.38 4.21
C LEU A 394 13.33 -2.44 4.70
N ALA A 395 13.00 -3.34 5.63
CA ALA A 395 11.65 -3.49 6.17
C ALA A 395 11.52 -2.83 7.55
N LEU A 396 10.31 -2.34 7.84
CA LEU A 396 9.93 -1.88 9.17
C LEU A 396 9.47 -3.08 10.02
N ASN A 397 10.43 -3.74 10.68
CA ASN A 397 10.21 -5.04 11.30
C ASN A 397 9.22 -5.04 12.50
N PHE A 398 8.94 -3.88 13.11
CA PHE A 398 7.87 -3.77 14.11
C PHE A 398 6.47 -4.06 13.54
N ARG A 399 6.30 -4.07 12.21
CA ARG A 399 5.05 -4.48 11.53
C ARG A 399 4.77 -5.98 11.62
N LEU A 400 5.69 -6.79 12.18
CA LEU A 400 5.44 -8.17 12.59
C LEU A 400 4.29 -8.32 13.61
N ARG A 401 3.75 -7.22 14.12
CA ARG A 401 2.48 -7.19 14.87
C ARG A 401 1.31 -7.81 14.10
N VAL A 402 1.38 -7.83 12.77
CA VAL A 402 0.38 -8.49 11.90
C VAL A 402 0.43 -10.01 12.08
N GLU A 403 1.64 -10.58 11.99
CA GLU A 403 1.87 -12.01 12.17
C GLU A 403 1.62 -12.42 13.62
N LEU A 404 2.00 -11.57 14.57
CA LEU A 404 1.70 -11.78 15.98
C LEU A 404 0.19 -11.89 16.24
N ALA A 405 -0.62 -10.99 15.65
CA ALA A 405 -2.09 -11.06 15.74
C ALA A 405 -2.66 -12.32 15.07
N PHE A 406 -2.08 -12.74 13.94
CA PHE A 406 -2.48 -13.98 13.26
C PHE A 406 -2.23 -15.21 14.15
N PHE A 407 -1.06 -15.32 14.75
CA PHE A 407 -0.75 -16.42 15.68
C PHE A 407 -1.62 -16.37 16.93
N ALA A 408 -1.86 -15.18 17.51
CA ALA A 408 -2.75 -15.00 18.66
C ALA A 408 -4.18 -15.45 18.35
N ALA A 409 -4.69 -15.13 17.16
CA ALA A 409 -6.01 -15.56 16.71
C ALA A 409 -6.09 -17.08 16.52
N ALA A 410 -5.05 -17.70 15.95
CA ALA A 410 -4.95 -19.15 15.82
C ALA A 410 -4.91 -19.85 17.20
N MET A 411 -4.14 -19.30 18.12
CA MET A 411 -4.04 -19.79 19.49
C MET A 411 -5.35 -19.64 20.26
N THR A 412 -6.14 -18.60 19.99
CA THR A 412 -7.50 -18.45 20.53
C THR A 412 -8.39 -19.64 20.12
N ALA A 413 -8.36 -20.04 18.84
CA ALA A 413 -9.09 -21.21 18.37
C ALA A 413 -8.61 -22.50 19.08
N ALA A 414 -7.30 -22.70 19.17
CA ALA A 414 -6.70 -23.84 19.85
C ALA A 414 -7.11 -23.92 21.33
N LEU A 415 -7.03 -22.80 22.05
CA LEU A 415 -7.42 -22.72 23.47
C LEU A 415 -8.89 -23.10 23.66
N LEU A 416 -9.80 -22.53 22.83
CA LEU A 416 -11.23 -22.81 22.93
C LEU A 416 -11.57 -24.30 22.61
N ASP A 417 -10.76 -24.97 21.83
CA ASP A 417 -10.92 -26.39 21.55
C ASP A 417 -10.46 -27.24 22.75
N VAL A 418 -9.28 -26.94 23.30
CA VAL A 418 -8.69 -27.70 24.41
C VAL A 418 -9.45 -27.50 25.73
N MET A 419 -9.90 -26.29 26.02
CA MET A 419 -10.59 -25.97 27.29
C MET A 419 -11.92 -26.73 27.48
N LYS A 420 -12.48 -27.31 26.42
CA LYS A 420 -13.65 -28.20 26.52
C LYS A 420 -13.34 -29.43 27.37
N ARG A 421 -12.13 -29.96 27.24
CA ARG A 421 -11.68 -31.21 27.83
C ARG A 421 -10.86 -31.02 29.11
N GLU A 422 -10.10 -29.92 29.17
CA GLU A 422 -9.14 -29.65 30.24
C GLU A 422 -9.33 -28.26 30.84
N ARG A 423 -9.14 -28.17 32.18
CA ARG A 423 -9.27 -26.88 32.91
C ARG A 423 -7.96 -26.12 33.03
N LEU A 424 -6.82 -26.83 33.09
CA LEU A 424 -5.50 -26.22 33.26
C LEU A 424 -5.19 -25.16 32.21
N PRO A 425 -5.39 -25.40 30.89
CA PRO A 425 -5.12 -24.41 29.88
C PRO A 425 -5.97 -23.15 30.06
N LEU A 426 -7.23 -23.29 30.44
CA LEU A 426 -8.13 -22.16 30.69
C LEU A 426 -7.67 -21.32 31.89
N TYR A 427 -7.34 -21.95 33.02
CA TYR A 427 -6.91 -21.19 34.20
C TYR A 427 -5.55 -20.52 33.96
N ALA A 428 -4.62 -21.18 33.27
CA ALA A 428 -3.33 -20.60 32.91
C ALA A 428 -3.53 -19.42 31.92
N ALA A 429 -4.47 -19.54 30.98
CA ALA A 429 -4.81 -18.47 30.04
C ALA A 429 -5.38 -17.25 30.78
N ILE A 430 -6.32 -17.45 31.68
CA ILE A 430 -6.90 -16.36 32.47
C ILE A 430 -5.83 -15.69 33.35
N ALA A 431 -5.03 -16.49 34.07
CA ALA A 431 -3.96 -15.97 34.91
C ALA A 431 -2.92 -15.16 34.09
N GLY A 432 -2.50 -15.68 32.91
CA GLY A 432 -1.57 -15.00 32.03
C GLY A 432 -2.14 -13.70 31.43
N ALA A 433 -3.42 -13.70 31.02
CA ALA A 433 -4.08 -12.49 30.56
C ALA A 433 -4.16 -11.43 31.66
N LEU A 434 -4.58 -11.83 32.87
CA LEU A 434 -4.64 -10.92 34.03
C LEU A 434 -3.23 -10.40 34.40
N ALA A 435 -2.22 -11.25 34.38
CA ALA A 435 -0.84 -10.83 34.64
C ALA A 435 -0.37 -9.80 33.60
N ALA A 436 -0.62 -10.02 32.30
CA ALA A 436 -0.30 -9.05 31.27
C ALA A 436 -1.03 -7.71 31.49
N MET A 437 -2.33 -7.74 31.80
CA MET A 437 -3.10 -6.55 32.11
C MET A 437 -2.55 -5.80 33.33
N ILE A 438 -2.18 -6.52 34.40
CA ILE A 438 -1.59 -5.93 35.61
C ILE A 438 -0.24 -5.32 35.31
N VAL A 439 0.65 -6.03 34.59
CA VAL A 439 1.97 -5.50 34.20
C VAL A 439 1.83 -4.20 33.41
N ILE A 440 0.92 -4.15 32.44
CA ILE A 440 0.65 -2.94 31.66
C ILE A 440 0.11 -1.83 32.56
N ALA A 441 -0.86 -2.13 33.42
CA ALA A 441 -1.47 -1.14 34.29
C ALA A 441 -0.49 -0.57 35.35
N THR A 442 0.43 -1.39 35.88
CA THR A 442 1.36 -0.96 36.93
C THR A 442 2.60 -0.26 36.39
N ARG A 443 3.06 -0.60 35.18
CA ARG A 443 4.25 -0.01 34.57
C ARG A 443 3.98 1.29 33.82
N ASN A 444 2.75 1.55 33.39
CA ASN A 444 2.41 2.78 32.72
C ASN A 444 2.01 3.85 33.72
N VAL A 445 2.64 5.02 33.63
CA VAL A 445 2.21 6.20 34.35
C VAL A 445 1.04 6.80 33.57
N PHE A 446 -0.12 6.85 34.18
CA PHE A 446 -1.31 7.50 33.57
C PHE A 446 -1.12 9.02 33.62
N PRO A 447 -0.96 9.70 32.48
CA PRO A 447 -0.66 11.13 32.46
C PRO A 447 -1.83 11.98 32.97
N ASP A 448 -3.07 11.48 32.86
CA ASP A 448 -4.28 12.18 33.31
C ASP A 448 -5.48 11.24 33.56
N ALA A 449 -6.62 11.83 34.03
CA ALA A 449 -7.85 11.10 34.27
C ALA A 449 -8.46 10.49 32.99
N GLN A 450 -8.21 11.09 31.81
CA GLN A 450 -8.74 10.62 30.54
C GLN A 450 -8.03 9.36 30.08
N ALA A 451 -6.70 9.26 30.22
CA ALA A 451 -5.96 8.04 29.96
C ALA A 451 -6.45 6.87 30.84
N LYS A 452 -6.72 7.14 32.12
CA LYS A 452 -7.34 6.17 33.04
C LYS A 452 -8.74 5.73 32.58
N HIS A 453 -9.56 6.68 32.12
CA HIS A 453 -10.87 6.35 31.56
C HIS A 453 -10.79 5.42 30.37
N PHE A 454 -9.94 5.72 29.39
CA PHE A 454 -9.74 4.86 28.21
C PHE A 454 -9.17 3.49 28.57
N ALA A 455 -8.23 3.43 29.53
CA ALA A 455 -7.71 2.17 30.03
C ALA A 455 -8.83 1.32 30.67
N LEU A 456 -9.70 1.93 31.47
CA LEU A 456 -10.83 1.25 32.10
C LEU A 456 -11.84 0.75 31.06
N MET A 457 -12.16 1.55 30.05
CA MET A 457 -13.09 1.15 28.97
C MET A 457 -12.55 -0.03 28.15
N THR A 458 -11.24 -0.19 28.06
CA THR A 458 -10.62 -1.35 27.41
C THR A 458 -10.61 -2.58 28.32
N LEU A 459 -10.41 -2.38 29.65
CA LEU A 459 -10.36 -3.48 30.60
C LEU A 459 -11.72 -4.16 30.80
N ILE A 460 -12.83 -3.42 30.76
CA ILE A 460 -14.18 -3.98 30.93
C ILE A 460 -14.51 -5.02 29.85
N PRO A 461 -14.37 -4.73 28.54
CA PRO A 461 -14.60 -5.74 27.50
C PRO A 461 -13.75 -6.99 27.68
N SER A 462 -12.47 -6.83 27.99
CA SER A 462 -11.56 -7.95 28.24
C SER A 462 -11.99 -8.79 29.46
N ALA A 463 -12.42 -8.14 30.55
CA ALA A 463 -12.96 -8.84 31.70
C ALA A 463 -14.23 -9.64 31.36
N VAL A 464 -15.13 -9.10 30.54
CA VAL A 464 -16.33 -9.83 30.04
C VAL A 464 -15.92 -11.07 29.25
N VAL A 465 -14.92 -10.98 28.39
CA VAL A 465 -14.40 -12.15 27.63
C VAL A 465 -13.83 -13.20 28.57
N LEU A 466 -13.03 -12.81 29.57
CA LEU A 466 -12.46 -13.73 30.55
C LEU A 466 -13.54 -14.39 31.42
N LEU A 467 -14.57 -13.63 31.85
CA LEU A 467 -15.72 -14.17 32.57
C LEU A 467 -16.53 -15.16 31.70
N ALA A 468 -16.78 -14.81 30.44
CA ALA A 468 -17.40 -15.72 29.49
C ALA A 468 -16.59 -17.02 29.34
N ALA A 469 -15.25 -16.92 29.32
CA ALA A 469 -14.38 -18.08 29.23
C ALA A 469 -14.50 -19.02 30.44
N VAL A 470 -14.73 -18.49 31.64
CA VAL A 470 -14.97 -19.29 32.86
C VAL A 470 -16.22 -20.17 32.72
N THR A 471 -17.28 -19.70 32.04
CA THR A 471 -18.50 -20.49 31.80
C THR A 471 -18.25 -21.69 30.89
N ARG A 472 -17.17 -21.67 30.11
CA ARG A 472 -16.81 -22.67 29.08
C ARG A 472 -17.86 -22.80 27.96
N ILE A 473 -18.82 -21.88 27.86
CA ILE A 473 -19.78 -21.78 26.78
C ILE A 473 -19.10 -21.09 25.60
N ARG A 474 -18.47 -21.86 24.72
CA ARG A 474 -17.63 -21.37 23.61
C ARG A 474 -18.31 -20.36 22.69
N LEU A 475 -19.63 -20.48 22.51
CA LEU A 475 -20.42 -19.52 21.72
C LEU A 475 -20.49 -18.15 22.44
N ALA A 476 -20.69 -18.14 23.76
CA ALA A 476 -20.67 -16.90 24.56
C ALA A 476 -19.29 -16.24 24.49
N VAL A 477 -18.22 -17.04 24.55
CA VAL A 477 -16.85 -16.52 24.40
C VAL A 477 -16.64 -15.90 23.01
N ALA A 478 -17.07 -16.55 21.93
CA ALA A 478 -16.95 -16.00 20.58
C ALA A 478 -17.74 -14.69 20.39
N ALA A 479 -18.94 -14.61 20.99
CA ALA A 479 -19.76 -13.40 20.97
C ALA A 479 -19.12 -12.27 21.79
N ALA A 480 -18.62 -12.56 22.99
CA ALA A 480 -17.92 -11.59 23.85
C ALA A 480 -16.63 -11.08 23.16
N LEU A 481 -15.87 -11.96 22.52
CA LEU A 481 -14.69 -11.61 21.73
C LEU A 481 -15.04 -10.67 20.57
N PHE A 482 -16.13 -10.93 19.84
CA PHE A 482 -16.56 -10.01 18.79
C PHE A 482 -16.93 -8.64 19.36
N ALA A 483 -17.64 -8.60 20.48
CA ALA A 483 -17.98 -7.35 21.15
C ALA A 483 -16.74 -6.59 21.65
N GLU A 484 -15.74 -7.29 22.20
CA GLU A 484 -14.45 -6.73 22.60
C GLU A 484 -13.75 -6.06 21.41
N LEU A 485 -13.62 -6.78 20.29
CA LEU A 485 -12.97 -6.27 19.08
C LEU A 485 -13.75 -5.12 18.43
N TRP A 486 -15.09 -5.18 18.48
CA TRP A 486 -15.93 -4.07 18.04
C TRP A 486 -15.64 -2.79 18.86
N LEU A 487 -15.65 -2.90 20.17
CA LEU A 487 -15.34 -1.76 21.04
C LEU A 487 -13.89 -1.28 20.88
N ALA A 488 -12.95 -2.20 20.63
CA ALA A 488 -11.54 -1.87 20.48
C ALA A 488 -11.21 -1.13 19.16
N ALA A 489 -11.88 -1.45 18.05
CA ALA A 489 -11.37 -1.06 16.73
C ALA A 489 -12.39 -0.50 15.75
N HIS A 490 -13.72 -0.65 16.00
CA HIS A 490 -14.73 -0.23 15.02
C HIS A 490 -14.65 1.26 14.65
N ALA A 491 -14.39 2.12 15.64
CA ALA A 491 -14.30 3.57 15.44
C ALA A 491 -13.00 4.04 14.74
N TRP A 492 -12.01 3.17 14.59
CA TRP A 492 -10.72 3.53 13.97
C TRP A 492 -10.88 4.05 12.54
N ASN A 493 -11.77 3.43 11.76
CA ASN A 493 -12.12 3.88 10.42
C ASN A 493 -13.45 4.62 10.47
N PRO A 494 -13.46 5.96 10.53
CA PRO A 494 -14.67 6.73 10.71
C PRO A 494 -15.58 6.66 9.48
N VAL A 495 -16.88 6.75 9.70
CA VAL A 495 -17.89 6.74 8.63
C VAL A 495 -18.34 8.18 8.36
N ARG A 496 -18.10 8.64 7.14
CA ARG A 496 -18.40 10.01 6.71
C ARG A 496 -19.34 10.01 5.48
N PRO A 497 -20.09 11.09 5.24
CA PRO A 497 -20.88 11.22 4.03
C PRO A 497 -20.01 11.12 2.78
N LEU A 498 -20.47 10.37 1.77
CA LEU A 498 -19.71 10.17 0.51
C LEU A 498 -19.45 11.51 -0.22
N ARG A 499 -20.34 12.49 -0.09
CA ARG A 499 -20.18 13.83 -0.66
C ARG A 499 -18.98 14.60 -0.11
N GLU A 500 -18.40 14.18 1.00
CA GLU A 500 -17.20 14.79 1.57
C GLU A 500 -15.89 14.19 0.99
N LEU A 501 -15.96 13.17 0.14
CA LEU A 501 -14.82 12.56 -0.50
C LEU A 501 -14.42 13.38 -1.74
N TYR A 502 -13.43 14.23 -1.61
CA TYR A 502 -12.92 15.18 -2.61
C TYR A 502 -14.05 16.03 -3.23
N PRO A 503 -14.74 16.85 -2.44
CA PRO A 503 -15.81 17.67 -2.94
C PRO A 503 -15.29 18.71 -3.94
N HIS A 504 -16.06 18.94 -4.99
CA HIS A 504 -15.83 20.06 -5.89
C HIS A 504 -16.04 21.38 -5.15
N THR A 505 -15.15 22.33 -5.40
CA THR A 505 -15.24 23.72 -4.89
C THR A 505 -15.15 24.68 -6.07
N PRO A 506 -15.59 25.93 -5.95
CA PRO A 506 -15.46 26.90 -7.02
C PRO A 506 -14.04 27.05 -7.57
N LEU A 507 -13.01 26.99 -6.71
CA LEU A 507 -11.61 27.00 -7.12
C LEU A 507 -11.26 25.78 -7.99
N VAL A 508 -11.67 24.57 -7.58
CA VAL A 508 -11.41 23.33 -8.34
C VAL A 508 -12.11 23.36 -9.70
N ASP A 509 -13.33 23.89 -9.74
CA ASP A 509 -14.10 24.00 -10.97
C ASP A 509 -13.57 25.09 -11.92
N ALA A 510 -12.92 26.12 -11.37
CA ALA A 510 -12.25 27.18 -12.15
C ALA A 510 -10.94 26.72 -12.79
N MET A 511 -10.34 25.59 -12.35
CA MET A 511 -9.07 25.10 -12.88
C MET A 511 -9.24 24.54 -14.31
N PRO A 512 -8.56 25.09 -15.32
CA PRO A 512 -8.60 24.58 -16.66
C PRO A 512 -7.99 23.17 -16.78
N ARG A 513 -8.58 22.33 -17.61
CA ARG A 513 -8.11 20.95 -17.89
C ARG A 513 -7.47 20.88 -19.27
N SER A 514 -6.57 21.79 -19.52
CA SER A 514 -5.91 22.02 -20.81
C SER A 514 -4.68 21.16 -21.05
N GLY A 515 -4.28 20.35 -20.04
CA GLY A 515 -3.15 19.41 -20.14
C GLY A 515 -1.82 19.97 -19.61
N GLU A 516 -1.71 21.28 -19.33
CA GLU A 516 -0.59 21.86 -18.62
C GLU A 516 -0.66 21.51 -17.13
N ARG A 517 0.45 21.72 -16.44
CA ARG A 517 0.56 21.37 -15.01
C ARG A 517 0.12 22.50 -14.10
N ILE A 518 -0.20 22.09 -12.90
CA ILE A 518 -0.47 22.97 -11.76
C ILE A 518 0.69 22.90 -10.76
N VAL A 519 0.74 23.88 -9.88
CA VAL A 519 1.44 23.85 -8.60
C VAL A 519 0.57 24.50 -7.53
N GLY A 520 0.42 23.86 -6.37
CA GLY A 520 -0.14 24.52 -5.20
C GLY A 520 0.97 25.10 -4.34
N LEU A 521 0.83 26.35 -3.89
CA LEU A 521 1.79 26.99 -3.00
C LEU A 521 1.38 26.76 -1.53
N GLY A 522 2.37 26.62 -0.68
CA GLY A 522 2.13 26.40 0.75
C GLY A 522 1.30 25.12 1.01
N GLY A 523 0.16 25.28 1.67
CA GLY A 523 -0.79 24.18 1.95
C GLY A 523 -1.86 23.97 0.88
N ALA A 524 -1.87 24.81 -0.18
CA ALA A 524 -2.92 24.75 -1.20
C ALA A 524 -2.85 23.49 -2.04
N LEU A 525 -4.00 22.83 -2.23
CA LEU A 525 -4.21 21.62 -3.01
C LEU A 525 -3.13 20.56 -2.71
N PHE A 526 -3.24 19.90 -1.57
CA PHE A 526 -2.22 18.95 -1.12
C PHE A 526 -1.79 17.99 -2.24
N PRO A 527 -0.48 17.73 -2.45
CA PRO A 527 0.01 16.91 -3.54
C PRO A 527 -0.70 15.55 -3.63
N ASN A 528 -0.93 15.06 -4.82
CA ASN A 528 -1.72 13.91 -5.25
C ASN A 528 -3.24 14.11 -5.22
N THR A 529 -3.84 14.96 -4.36
CA THR A 529 -5.30 15.19 -4.39
C THR A 529 -5.78 15.76 -5.72
N ASN A 530 -4.93 16.50 -6.42
CA ASN A 530 -5.11 16.99 -7.77
C ASN A 530 -5.46 15.87 -8.77
N ALA A 531 -4.90 14.68 -8.57
CA ALA A 531 -5.05 13.55 -9.48
C ALA A 531 -6.49 13.02 -9.54
N VAL A 532 -7.27 13.16 -8.47
CA VAL A 532 -8.69 12.80 -8.44
C VAL A 532 -9.51 13.64 -9.44
N PHE A 533 -9.03 14.87 -9.72
CA PHE A 533 -9.64 15.79 -10.67
C PHE A 533 -9.01 15.73 -12.07
N GLY A 534 -8.05 14.81 -12.29
CA GLY A 534 -7.32 14.69 -13.55
C GLY A 534 -6.32 15.81 -13.81
N LEU A 535 -5.92 16.57 -12.79
CA LEU A 535 -4.95 17.66 -12.87
C LEU A 535 -3.54 17.13 -12.63
N ALA A 536 -2.53 17.58 -13.38
CA ALA A 536 -1.14 17.18 -13.21
C ALA A 536 -0.39 18.20 -12.35
N ASP A 537 0.20 17.77 -11.23
CA ASP A 537 0.99 18.61 -10.32
C ASP A 537 2.48 18.27 -10.43
N VAL A 538 3.32 19.29 -10.35
CA VAL A 538 4.79 19.09 -10.30
C VAL A 538 5.26 18.58 -8.95
N ARG A 539 4.50 18.80 -7.91
CA ARG A 539 4.77 18.25 -6.58
C ARG A 539 4.40 16.77 -6.53
N VAL A 540 4.95 16.07 -5.57
CA VAL A 540 4.69 14.65 -5.37
C VAL A 540 4.65 14.33 -3.87
N HIS A 541 3.75 13.43 -3.50
CA HIS A 541 3.68 12.83 -2.18
C HIS A 541 3.65 11.30 -2.37
N ASP A 542 4.79 10.75 -2.74
CA ASP A 542 4.95 9.32 -3.05
C ASP A 542 6.37 8.87 -2.70
N PRO A 543 6.53 7.89 -1.80
CA PRO A 543 7.84 7.32 -1.49
C PRO A 543 8.51 6.64 -2.70
N MET A 544 7.73 6.26 -3.72
CA MET A 544 8.25 5.68 -4.97
C MET A 544 8.54 6.75 -6.05
N SER A 545 8.57 8.02 -5.67
CA SER A 545 8.94 9.12 -6.57
C SER A 545 10.39 9.01 -7.06
N ASN A 546 10.68 9.68 -8.19
CA ASN A 546 12.02 9.69 -8.77
C ASN A 546 13.01 10.43 -7.85
N GLY A 547 13.97 9.71 -7.26
CA GLY A 547 14.97 10.29 -6.37
C GLY A 547 15.81 11.39 -7.03
N ARG A 548 16.08 11.30 -8.35
CA ARG A 548 16.79 12.36 -9.10
C ARG A 548 15.94 13.61 -9.26
N TYR A 549 14.63 13.45 -9.47
CA TYR A 549 13.71 14.58 -9.54
C TYR A 549 13.60 15.29 -8.18
N ILE A 550 13.46 14.53 -7.11
CA ILE A 550 13.46 15.10 -5.75
C ILE A 550 14.78 15.81 -5.45
N GLY A 551 15.93 15.19 -5.76
CA GLY A 551 17.24 15.83 -5.59
C GLY A 551 17.40 17.12 -6.41
N LEU A 552 16.85 17.17 -7.62
CA LEU A 552 16.83 18.37 -8.45
C LEU A 552 15.94 19.47 -7.80
N LEU A 553 14.76 19.12 -7.31
CA LEU A 553 13.90 20.08 -6.61
C LEU A 553 14.57 20.60 -5.34
N THR A 554 15.25 19.75 -4.58
CA THR A 554 16.04 20.16 -3.42
C THR A 554 17.10 21.17 -3.80
N LEU A 555 17.85 20.91 -4.88
CA LEU A 555 18.91 21.78 -5.37
C LEU A 555 18.39 23.14 -5.87
N LEU A 556 17.28 23.15 -6.61
CA LEU A 556 16.77 24.34 -7.29
C LEU A 556 15.78 25.18 -6.47
N THR A 557 15.11 24.59 -5.50
CA THR A 557 14.00 25.25 -4.78
C THR A 557 14.10 25.14 -3.26
N GLY A 558 15.11 24.43 -2.74
CA GLY A 558 15.19 24.12 -1.32
C GLY A 558 14.05 23.19 -0.85
N TYR A 559 13.49 22.40 -1.76
CA TYR A 559 12.50 21.37 -1.46
C TYR A 559 13.10 20.37 -0.48
N ASP A 560 12.53 20.22 0.72
CA ASP A 560 13.04 19.30 1.72
C ASP A 560 12.53 17.87 1.44
N PRO A 561 13.41 16.92 1.07
CA PRO A 561 13.01 15.55 0.82
C PRO A 561 12.63 14.78 2.09
N HIS A 562 12.95 15.31 3.28
CA HIS A 562 12.61 14.72 4.57
C HIS A 562 11.27 15.19 5.10
N ASP A 563 10.74 16.32 4.60
CA ASP A 563 9.38 16.71 4.88
C ASP A 563 8.43 15.64 4.34
N TYR A 564 7.43 15.28 5.12
CA TYR A 564 6.42 14.30 4.73
C TYR A 564 5.78 14.65 3.37
N TYR A 565 5.56 15.94 3.13
CA TYR A 565 5.49 16.53 1.79
C TYR A 565 6.14 17.91 1.81
N ALA A 566 6.96 18.18 0.84
CA ALA A 566 7.59 19.49 0.77
C ALA A 566 6.64 20.52 0.17
N LYS A 567 6.64 21.71 0.76
CA LYS A 567 5.84 22.83 0.32
C LYS A 567 6.59 23.60 -0.75
N TRP A 568 5.99 23.77 -1.91
CA TRP A 568 6.49 24.73 -2.88
C TRP A 568 6.15 26.15 -2.40
N LYS A 569 7.16 26.99 -2.21
CA LYS A 569 6.99 28.31 -1.59
C LYS A 569 7.06 29.45 -2.60
N ASP A 570 7.95 29.35 -3.59
CA ASP A 570 8.22 30.40 -4.56
C ASP A 570 7.35 30.23 -5.83
N GLY A 571 6.25 30.98 -5.88
CA GLY A 571 5.37 31.03 -7.05
C GLY A 571 5.93 31.85 -8.22
N GLU A 572 7.00 32.59 -8.03
CA GLU A 572 7.63 33.44 -9.05
C GLU A 572 8.84 32.78 -9.74
N SER A 573 9.18 31.53 -9.33
CA SER A 573 10.35 30.81 -9.84
C SER A 573 10.29 30.58 -11.36
N PRO A 574 11.34 30.92 -12.13
CA PRO A 574 11.43 30.58 -13.56
C PRO A 574 11.38 29.05 -13.83
N LEU A 575 11.69 28.24 -12.83
CA LEU A 575 11.59 26.78 -12.96
C LEU A 575 10.15 26.33 -13.25
N LEU A 576 9.13 27.07 -12.82
CA LEU A 576 7.73 26.80 -13.14
C LEU A 576 7.46 26.87 -14.65
N ASP A 577 8.14 27.81 -15.35
CA ASP A 577 8.04 27.94 -16.82
C ASP A 577 8.55 26.63 -17.49
N TYR A 578 9.75 26.17 -17.07
CA TYR A 578 10.37 24.95 -17.58
C TYR A 578 9.54 23.69 -17.28
N LEU A 579 8.96 23.60 -16.08
CA LEU A 579 8.17 22.46 -15.63
C LEU A 579 6.78 22.38 -16.28
N ASN A 580 6.45 23.27 -17.24
CA ASN A 580 5.15 23.36 -17.91
C ASN A 580 4.02 23.69 -16.92
N VAL A 581 4.32 24.50 -15.87
CA VAL A 581 3.31 24.96 -14.90
C VAL A 581 2.63 26.21 -15.42
N ARG A 582 1.38 26.08 -15.84
CA ARG A 582 0.54 27.18 -16.27
C ARG A 582 -0.38 27.67 -15.17
N TRP A 583 -0.80 26.81 -14.26
CA TRP A 583 -1.80 27.12 -13.25
C TRP A 583 -1.15 27.07 -11.86
N ILE A 584 -1.23 28.17 -11.14
CA ILE A 584 -0.67 28.30 -9.79
C ILE A 584 -1.84 28.50 -8.83
N VAL A 585 -1.94 27.62 -7.84
CA VAL A 585 -3.00 27.61 -6.83
C VAL A 585 -2.43 28.09 -5.51
N THR A 586 -3.10 29.02 -4.85
CA THR A 586 -2.66 29.55 -3.56
C THR A 586 -3.79 29.51 -2.53
N GLU A 587 -3.42 29.66 -1.27
CA GLU A 587 -4.37 29.97 -0.22
C GLU A 587 -5.01 31.34 -0.46
N PRO A 588 -6.20 31.64 0.16
CA PRO A 588 -6.84 32.94 0.07
C PRO A 588 -5.89 34.08 0.48
N GLY A 589 -5.96 35.20 -0.23
CA GLY A 589 -5.19 36.40 0.12
C GLY A 589 -3.76 36.46 -0.42
N ALA A 590 -3.15 35.35 -0.86
CA ALA A 590 -1.79 35.36 -1.41
C ALA A 590 -1.71 36.15 -2.73
N VAL A 591 -0.68 36.96 -2.92
CA VAL A 591 -0.47 37.81 -4.09
C VAL A 591 0.77 37.36 -4.84
N LEU A 592 0.63 37.14 -6.16
CA LEU A 592 1.73 36.87 -7.10
C LEU A 592 1.80 38.00 -8.13
N ALA A 593 2.92 38.74 -8.16
CA ALA A 593 3.04 39.92 -8.98
C ALA A 593 3.24 39.60 -10.47
N ARG A 594 3.94 38.51 -10.79
CA ARG A 594 4.29 38.09 -12.15
C ARG A 594 3.11 37.48 -12.91
N HIS A 595 2.10 36.96 -12.19
CA HIS A 595 1.08 36.11 -12.77
C HIS A 595 -0.30 36.78 -12.82
N ARG A 596 -1.11 36.39 -13.79
CA ARG A 596 -2.49 36.93 -13.95
C ARG A 596 -3.43 36.20 -13.00
N LEU A 597 -4.09 36.94 -12.11
CA LEU A 597 -5.20 36.41 -11.30
C LEU A 597 -6.40 36.07 -12.18
N LEU A 598 -6.88 34.82 -12.09
CA LEU A 598 -8.04 34.30 -12.79
C LEU A 598 -9.25 34.08 -11.87
N TYR A 599 -9.00 33.66 -10.65
CA TYR A 599 -10.04 33.39 -9.67
C TYR A 599 -9.57 33.89 -8.29
N ASP A 600 -10.44 34.54 -7.54
CA ASP A 600 -10.26 34.99 -6.17
C ASP A 600 -11.48 34.59 -5.33
N GLY A 601 -11.32 33.63 -4.43
CA GLY A 601 -12.40 33.12 -3.62
C GLY A 601 -11.99 32.76 -2.20
N PRO A 602 -12.96 32.45 -1.34
CA PRO A 602 -12.70 32.06 0.03
C PRO A 602 -11.98 30.70 0.16
N ASP A 603 -12.01 29.88 -0.90
CA ASP A 603 -11.38 28.57 -1.00
C ASP A 603 -9.96 28.62 -1.61
N GLY A 604 -9.50 29.83 -2.06
CA GLY A 604 -8.16 30.07 -2.58
C GLY A 604 -8.14 30.96 -3.82
N ARG A 605 -6.94 31.09 -4.41
CA ARG A 605 -6.72 31.86 -5.65
C ARG A 605 -6.13 31.00 -6.74
N LEU A 606 -6.49 31.31 -7.99
CA LEU A 606 -5.92 30.70 -9.19
C LEU A 606 -5.22 31.78 -10.02
N TYR A 607 -3.96 31.53 -10.37
CA TYR A 607 -3.17 32.38 -11.22
C TYR A 607 -2.76 31.67 -12.53
N GLU A 608 -2.65 32.43 -13.61
CA GLU A 608 -2.10 32.00 -14.89
C GLU A 608 -0.65 32.45 -15.05
N ASN A 609 0.26 31.50 -15.23
CA ASN A 609 1.62 31.75 -15.70
C ASN A 609 1.63 31.82 -17.23
N ARG A 610 1.86 33.00 -17.80
CA ARG A 610 1.91 33.23 -19.24
C ARG A 610 3.26 32.92 -19.88
N SER A 611 4.33 32.78 -19.07
CA SER A 611 5.68 32.46 -19.53
C SER A 611 5.95 30.96 -19.64
N VAL A 612 4.92 30.15 -19.45
CA VAL A 612 5.01 28.68 -19.44
C VAL A 612 5.57 28.13 -20.76
N LEU A 613 6.57 27.25 -20.69
CA LEU A 613 7.08 26.51 -21.83
C LEU A 613 6.21 25.30 -22.17
N PRO A 614 6.17 24.90 -23.45
CA PRO A 614 5.55 23.64 -23.84
C PRO A 614 6.19 22.45 -23.12
N ARG A 615 5.42 21.36 -22.96
CA ARG A 615 5.94 20.11 -22.35
C ARG A 615 7.17 19.53 -23.07
N PHE A 616 7.27 19.79 -24.39
CA PHE A 616 8.44 19.50 -25.22
C PHE A 616 8.85 20.75 -25.98
N PHE A 617 10.11 21.08 -25.97
CA PHE A 617 10.65 22.20 -26.69
C PHE A 617 12.11 21.95 -27.15
N ALA A 618 12.58 22.69 -28.13
CA ALA A 618 13.95 22.61 -28.61
C ALA A 618 14.87 23.44 -27.72
N ALA A 619 15.92 22.84 -27.18
CA ALA A 619 16.94 23.59 -26.45
C ALA A 619 17.74 24.46 -27.44
N ARG A 620 17.93 25.71 -27.08
CA ARG A 620 18.76 26.64 -27.87
C ARG A 620 20.24 26.31 -27.72
N ASN A 621 20.68 26.07 -26.48
CA ASN A 621 22.07 25.74 -26.16
C ASN A 621 22.14 24.36 -25.50
N VAL A 622 23.23 23.66 -25.68
CA VAL A 622 23.52 22.36 -25.06
C VAL A 622 24.83 22.45 -24.31
N LEU A 623 24.80 22.13 -23.03
CA LEU A 623 26.00 22.09 -22.17
C LEU A 623 26.26 20.60 -21.81
N LEU A 624 27.44 20.14 -22.17
CA LEU A 624 27.93 18.81 -21.77
C LEU A 624 28.76 18.94 -20.49
N THR A 625 28.24 18.45 -19.37
CA THR A 625 28.95 18.46 -18.08
C THR A 625 28.52 17.30 -17.18
N PRO A 626 29.45 16.67 -16.46
CA PRO A 626 29.14 15.68 -15.44
C PRO A 626 28.58 16.29 -14.15
N ASP A 627 28.78 17.61 -13.95
CA ASP A 627 28.46 18.30 -12.72
C ASP A 627 27.09 18.98 -12.79
N TYR A 628 26.11 18.42 -12.11
CA TYR A 628 24.79 19.00 -11.98
C TYR A 628 24.67 20.02 -10.83
N ALA A 629 25.70 20.22 -10.00
CA ALA A 629 25.67 21.24 -8.95
C ALA A 629 25.55 22.66 -9.53
N LYS A 630 25.97 22.87 -10.79
CA LYS A 630 25.85 24.14 -11.50
C LYS A 630 24.46 24.43 -12.08
N LEU A 631 23.51 23.52 -12.00
CA LEU A 631 22.15 23.73 -12.53
C LEU A 631 21.45 24.99 -12.01
N PRO A 632 21.63 25.42 -10.74
CA PRO A 632 21.03 26.66 -10.26
C PRO A 632 21.49 27.93 -11.03
N GLU A 633 22.67 27.91 -11.65
CA GLU A 633 23.24 29.03 -12.41
C GLU A 633 22.79 29.03 -13.89
N ILE A 634 22.07 27.99 -14.34
CA ILE A 634 21.73 27.78 -15.74
C ILE A 634 20.26 28.08 -15.99
N ASP A 635 19.99 28.94 -16.98
CA ASP A 635 18.62 29.12 -17.46
C ASP A 635 18.15 27.91 -18.28
N LEU A 636 17.43 27.03 -17.61
CA LEU A 636 16.89 25.79 -18.22
C LEU A 636 15.80 26.03 -19.29
N ARG A 637 15.33 27.28 -19.44
CA ARG A 637 14.39 27.65 -20.53
C ARG A 637 15.06 27.68 -21.89
N THR A 638 16.37 27.94 -21.90
CA THR A 638 17.16 28.09 -23.15
C THR A 638 18.29 27.08 -23.26
N THR A 639 18.84 26.63 -22.16
CA THR A 639 20.01 25.74 -22.12
C THR A 639 19.69 24.38 -21.53
N ALA A 640 19.99 23.35 -22.28
CA ALA A 640 19.89 21.95 -21.82
C ALA A 640 21.23 21.44 -21.33
N VAL A 641 21.22 20.75 -20.20
CA VAL A 641 22.42 20.13 -19.61
C VAL A 641 22.34 18.62 -19.77
N VAL A 642 23.40 18.04 -20.31
CA VAL A 642 23.54 16.58 -20.52
C VAL A 642 24.88 16.09 -19.98
N ARG A 643 24.91 14.83 -19.48
CA ARG A 643 26.15 14.17 -19.05
C ARG A 643 26.82 13.40 -20.19
N ILE A 644 26.02 12.85 -21.07
CA ILE A 644 26.45 12.00 -22.17
C ILE A 644 25.60 12.35 -23.40
N LEU A 645 26.23 12.44 -24.53
CA LEU A 645 25.59 12.59 -25.85
C LEU A 645 25.92 11.36 -26.70
N PRO A 646 25.07 10.32 -26.69
CA PRO A 646 25.28 9.10 -27.50
C PRO A 646 24.85 9.36 -28.95
N VAL A 647 25.54 10.27 -29.62
CA VAL A 647 25.33 10.66 -31.01
C VAL A 647 26.64 10.58 -31.78
N SER A 648 26.57 10.61 -33.12
CA SER A 648 27.81 10.69 -33.95
C SER A 648 28.60 11.95 -33.60
N GLU A 649 29.90 11.88 -33.81
CA GLU A 649 30.80 13.03 -33.53
C GLU A 649 30.38 14.30 -34.30
N ALA A 650 29.89 14.15 -35.54
CA ALA A 650 29.37 15.25 -36.32
C ALA A 650 28.13 15.88 -35.70
N ALA A 651 27.18 15.07 -35.24
CA ALA A 651 25.97 15.53 -34.52
C ALA A 651 26.32 16.18 -33.18
N GLY A 652 27.31 15.62 -32.46
CA GLY A 652 27.81 16.18 -31.19
C GLY A 652 28.45 17.57 -31.39
N ARG A 653 29.32 17.71 -32.40
CA ARG A 653 29.88 19.02 -32.74
C ARG A 653 28.80 20.01 -33.13
N ASP A 654 27.82 19.61 -33.91
CA ASP A 654 26.70 20.44 -34.33
C ASP A 654 25.85 20.92 -33.10
N LEU A 655 25.58 20.05 -32.16
CA LEU A 655 24.81 20.35 -30.94
C LEU A 655 25.54 21.30 -29.98
N LEU A 656 26.86 21.14 -29.81
CA LEU A 656 27.67 21.88 -28.86
C LEU A 656 28.19 23.20 -29.40
N SER A 657 28.06 23.46 -30.71
CA SER A 657 28.51 24.70 -31.35
C SER A 657 27.64 25.89 -30.90
N PRO A 658 28.26 27.02 -30.54
CA PRO A 658 27.54 28.23 -30.20
C PRO A 658 26.56 28.66 -31.29
N ARG A 659 25.38 29.12 -30.90
CA ARG A 659 24.33 29.57 -31.83
C ARG A 659 24.30 31.10 -31.92
N PRO A 660 24.46 31.72 -33.09
CA PRO A 660 24.18 33.11 -33.29
C PRO A 660 22.71 33.45 -32.92
N ALA A 661 22.50 34.68 -32.48
CA ALA A 661 21.13 35.12 -32.13
C ALA A 661 20.16 35.10 -33.32
N THR A 662 20.68 35.23 -34.54
CA THR A 662 19.95 35.21 -35.80
C THR A 662 19.76 33.82 -36.42
N ALA A 663 20.32 32.75 -35.81
CA ALA A 663 20.19 31.41 -36.36
C ALA A 663 18.71 30.94 -36.29
N PRO A 664 18.21 30.26 -37.35
CA PRO A 664 16.88 29.72 -37.33
C PRO A 664 16.70 28.70 -36.18
N GLU A 665 15.62 28.85 -35.43
CA GLU A 665 15.29 27.99 -34.30
C GLU A 665 14.50 26.78 -34.76
N ALA A 666 14.72 25.65 -34.12
CA ALA A 666 13.90 24.48 -34.34
C ALA A 666 12.51 24.69 -33.72
N ARG A 667 11.46 24.27 -34.45
CA ARG A 667 10.08 24.38 -34.01
C ARG A 667 9.54 23.02 -33.58
N VAL A 668 8.97 22.96 -32.37
CA VAL A 668 8.30 21.78 -31.85
C VAL A 668 6.82 22.11 -31.71
N THR A 669 5.96 21.38 -32.44
CA THR A 669 4.51 21.60 -32.42
C THR A 669 3.80 20.32 -32.00
N MET A 670 3.11 20.34 -30.87
CA MET A 670 2.34 19.17 -30.39
C MET A 670 1.21 18.85 -31.37
N THR A 671 1.10 17.60 -31.79
CA THR A 671 0.01 17.08 -32.65
C THR A 671 -0.94 16.18 -31.87
N ALA A 672 -0.47 15.59 -30.76
CA ALA A 672 -1.26 14.84 -29.79
C ALA A 672 -0.50 14.80 -28.46
N LYS A 673 -1.10 14.25 -27.41
CA LYS A 673 -0.53 14.20 -26.04
C LYS A 673 0.96 13.77 -26.00
N ASN A 674 1.34 12.75 -26.77
CA ASN A 674 2.70 12.20 -26.82
C ASN A 674 3.23 12.11 -28.26
N ALA A 675 2.76 13.00 -29.14
CA ALA A 675 3.23 13.11 -30.52
C ALA A 675 3.41 14.58 -30.88
N MET A 676 4.47 14.87 -31.65
CA MET A 676 4.82 16.21 -32.05
C MET A 676 5.46 16.21 -33.43
N ARG A 677 5.27 17.29 -34.16
CA ARG A 677 6.05 17.63 -35.34
C ARG A 677 7.26 18.46 -34.92
N VAL A 678 8.43 18.07 -35.42
CA VAL A 678 9.66 18.80 -35.16
C VAL A 678 10.24 19.23 -36.51
N ASP A 679 10.44 20.54 -36.67
CA ASP A 679 11.11 21.15 -37.82
C ASP A 679 12.46 21.66 -37.34
N ALA A 680 13.55 20.97 -37.65
CA ALA A 680 14.89 21.23 -37.16
C ALA A 680 15.83 21.61 -38.28
N PRO A 681 16.41 22.83 -38.30
CA PRO A 681 17.35 23.25 -39.32
C PRO A 681 18.72 22.53 -39.21
N ARG A 682 19.01 21.96 -38.06
CA ARG A 682 20.25 21.22 -37.71
C ARG A 682 19.94 20.16 -36.65
N HIS A 683 20.92 19.34 -36.28
CA HIS A 683 20.73 18.46 -35.13
C HIS A 683 20.25 19.26 -33.90
N THR A 684 19.16 18.79 -33.31
CA THR A 684 18.49 19.55 -32.26
C THR A 684 18.17 18.64 -31.08
N LEU A 685 18.57 19.06 -29.88
CA LEU A 685 18.16 18.41 -28.64
C LEU A 685 16.76 18.91 -28.29
N VAL A 686 15.79 18.02 -28.34
CA VAL A 686 14.44 18.25 -27.80
C VAL A 686 14.43 17.82 -26.34
N VAL A 687 14.03 18.76 -25.49
CA VAL A 687 13.91 18.60 -24.04
C VAL A 687 12.45 18.46 -23.65
N SER A 688 12.19 17.78 -22.56
CA SER A 688 10.85 17.75 -21.97
C SER A 688 10.89 18.04 -20.48
N SER A 689 9.73 18.36 -19.93
CA SER A 689 9.48 18.36 -18.49
C SER A 689 8.89 17.03 -17.98
N ILE A 690 9.10 15.93 -18.70
CA ILE A 690 8.69 14.58 -18.26
C ILE A 690 9.86 13.91 -17.55
N ALA A 691 9.64 13.31 -16.38
CA ALA A 691 10.68 12.61 -15.65
C ALA A 691 11.25 11.43 -16.46
N PHE A 692 12.58 11.32 -16.49
CA PHE A 692 13.27 10.22 -17.16
C PHE A 692 13.22 8.96 -16.31
N TRP A 693 12.72 7.88 -16.93
CA TRP A 693 12.71 6.52 -16.38
C TRP A 693 13.08 5.51 -17.48
N PRO A 694 13.65 4.36 -17.13
CA PRO A 694 13.79 3.26 -18.06
C PRO A 694 12.43 2.85 -18.65
N GLY A 695 12.39 2.58 -19.95
CA GLY A 695 11.15 2.18 -20.63
C GLY A 695 10.57 3.25 -21.56
N TRP A 696 11.08 4.47 -21.56
CA TRP A 696 10.73 5.43 -22.59
C TRP A 696 11.20 4.95 -23.97
N ARG A 697 10.33 5.08 -24.97
CA ARG A 697 10.59 4.81 -26.39
C ARG A 697 10.26 6.06 -27.17
N VAL A 698 11.23 6.51 -27.97
CA VAL A 698 11.10 7.69 -28.83
C VAL A 698 11.30 7.24 -30.27
N THR A 699 10.42 7.66 -31.17
CA THR A 699 10.56 7.38 -32.61
C THR A 699 10.43 8.69 -33.39
N TYR A 700 11.23 8.83 -34.45
CA TYR A 700 11.20 9.93 -35.42
C TYR A 700 10.91 9.34 -36.80
N ASN A 701 9.78 9.68 -37.41
CA ASN A 701 9.32 9.10 -38.68
C ASN A 701 9.36 7.57 -38.68
N GLY A 702 9.03 6.92 -37.53
CA GLY A 702 9.06 5.47 -37.34
C GLY A 702 10.41 4.87 -36.99
N ARG A 703 11.52 5.59 -37.10
CA ARG A 703 12.85 5.16 -36.65
C ARG A 703 13.08 5.42 -35.19
N SER A 704 13.70 4.50 -34.49
CA SER A 704 14.01 4.66 -33.05
C SER A 704 15.05 5.73 -32.81
N LEU A 705 14.80 6.62 -31.85
CA LEU A 705 15.78 7.53 -31.25
C LEU A 705 16.11 7.08 -29.84
N GLU A 706 17.33 7.37 -29.39
CA GLU A 706 17.77 7.08 -28.03
C GLU A 706 17.22 8.10 -27.06
N PRO A 707 16.45 7.67 -26.01
CA PRO A 707 16.01 8.55 -24.96
C PRO A 707 17.19 8.95 -24.06
N LEU A 708 17.33 10.24 -23.80
CA LEU A 708 18.39 10.82 -22.99
C LEU A 708 17.87 11.35 -21.66
N GLN A 709 18.72 11.30 -20.65
CA GLN A 709 18.48 12.05 -19.42
C GLN A 709 19.07 13.45 -19.57
N VAL A 710 18.21 14.47 -19.47
CA VAL A 710 18.59 15.89 -19.57
C VAL A 710 18.24 16.64 -18.29
N ASN A 711 18.95 17.75 -18.03
CA ASN A 711 18.68 18.65 -16.89
C ASN A 711 18.52 17.89 -15.55
N GLY A 712 19.35 16.88 -15.33
CA GLY A 712 19.39 16.11 -14.10
C GLY A 712 18.33 15.01 -13.97
N ALA A 713 17.09 15.24 -14.43
CA ALA A 713 15.99 14.32 -14.14
C ALA A 713 14.99 14.09 -15.29
N PHE A 714 15.11 14.76 -16.42
CA PHE A 714 14.06 14.79 -17.45
C PHE A 714 14.44 14.03 -18.72
N LEU A 715 13.42 13.70 -19.51
CA LEU A 715 13.53 13.03 -20.79
C LEU A 715 13.88 14.04 -21.88
N GLY A 716 14.91 13.73 -22.68
CA GLY A 716 15.24 14.39 -23.93
C GLY A 716 15.60 13.40 -25.03
N PHE A 717 15.80 13.91 -26.23
CA PHE A 717 16.26 13.11 -27.39
C PHE A 717 16.77 14.04 -28.48
N VAL A 718 17.68 13.54 -29.33
CA VAL A 718 18.24 14.29 -30.43
C VAL A 718 17.50 13.94 -31.72
N VAL A 719 17.05 14.96 -32.46
CA VAL A 719 16.47 14.82 -33.80
C VAL A 719 17.48 15.28 -34.87
N PRO A 720 17.55 14.60 -36.03
CA PRO A 720 18.36 15.04 -37.17
C PRO A 720 17.76 16.28 -37.83
N PRO A 721 18.54 16.97 -38.72
CA PRO A 721 18.01 18.03 -39.53
C PRO A 721 16.83 17.58 -40.38
N GLY A 722 15.84 18.47 -40.58
CA GLY A 722 14.66 18.22 -41.40
C GLY A 722 13.35 18.36 -40.59
N SER A 723 12.24 17.94 -41.24
CA SER A 723 10.91 17.93 -40.67
C SER A 723 10.43 16.50 -40.46
N GLY A 724 9.89 16.22 -39.28
CA GLY A 724 9.43 14.87 -38.97
C GLY A 724 8.47 14.80 -37.79
N VAL A 725 7.85 13.63 -37.65
CA VAL A 725 6.93 13.33 -36.54
C VAL A 725 7.63 12.49 -35.50
N VAL A 726 7.69 13.03 -34.28
CA VAL A 726 8.18 12.30 -33.10
C VAL A 726 7.00 11.72 -32.34
N ARG A 727 7.14 10.48 -31.89
CA ARG A 727 6.22 9.84 -30.93
C ARG A 727 7.00 9.34 -29.72
N VAL A 728 6.46 9.62 -28.54
CA VAL A 728 7.03 9.22 -27.24
C VAL A 728 6.07 8.29 -26.53
N ARG A 729 6.54 7.12 -26.09
CA ARG A 729 5.71 6.12 -25.41
C ARG A 729 6.47 5.52 -24.22
N TYR A 730 5.77 5.29 -23.12
CA TYR A 730 6.31 4.56 -21.99
C TYR A 730 5.97 3.06 -22.14
N LEU A 731 6.98 2.25 -22.43
CA LEU A 731 6.87 0.80 -22.71
C LEU A 731 7.98 0.07 -21.94
N PRO A 732 7.83 -0.11 -20.58
CA PRO A 732 8.86 -0.75 -19.77
C PRO A 732 8.99 -2.23 -20.11
N LEU A 733 10.21 -2.63 -20.55
CA LEU A 733 10.49 -4.02 -20.91
C LEU A 733 10.34 -4.98 -19.73
N SER A 734 10.60 -4.52 -18.51
CA SER A 734 10.38 -5.28 -17.28
C SER A 734 8.92 -5.74 -17.14
N PHE A 735 7.95 -4.87 -17.45
CA PHE A 735 6.54 -5.24 -17.42
C PHE A 735 6.16 -6.19 -18.55
N TYR A 736 6.45 -5.82 -19.80
CA TYR A 736 6.04 -6.64 -20.96
C TYR A 736 6.77 -7.97 -21.03
N GLY A 737 8.06 -8.00 -20.68
CA GLY A 737 8.83 -9.25 -20.53
C GLY A 737 8.30 -10.11 -19.40
N GLY A 738 7.99 -9.50 -18.24
CA GLY A 738 7.34 -10.18 -17.12
C GLY A 738 5.98 -10.76 -17.49
N ALA A 739 5.16 -10.02 -18.23
CA ALA A 739 3.86 -10.49 -18.72
C ALA A 739 4.00 -11.68 -19.70
N ALA A 740 4.99 -11.63 -20.59
CA ALA A 740 5.28 -12.75 -21.49
C ALA A 740 5.70 -14.01 -20.72
N VAL A 741 6.56 -13.88 -19.70
CA VAL A 741 6.95 -14.99 -18.81
C VAL A 741 5.73 -15.55 -18.07
N ALA A 742 4.88 -14.71 -17.52
CA ALA A 742 3.68 -15.16 -16.82
C ALA A 742 2.71 -15.90 -17.76
N LEU A 743 2.46 -15.37 -18.96
CA LEU A 743 1.62 -16.03 -19.97
C LEU A 743 2.19 -17.38 -20.41
N LEU A 744 3.48 -17.48 -20.69
CA LEU A 744 4.14 -18.74 -21.01
C LEU A 744 3.99 -19.75 -19.87
N THR A 745 4.17 -19.31 -18.62
CA THR A 745 3.98 -20.14 -17.44
C THR A 745 2.54 -20.68 -17.36
N ILE A 746 1.54 -19.85 -17.61
CA ILE A 746 0.12 -20.27 -17.64
C ILE A 746 -0.09 -21.32 -18.74
N VAL A 747 0.44 -21.12 -19.94
CA VAL A 747 0.32 -22.09 -21.05
C VAL A 747 0.94 -23.43 -20.68
N VAL A 748 2.15 -23.43 -20.09
CA VAL A 748 2.81 -24.65 -19.61
C VAL A 748 1.99 -25.36 -18.56
N MET A 749 1.42 -24.62 -17.57
CA MET A 749 0.56 -25.18 -16.53
C MET A 749 -0.71 -25.82 -17.11
N ILE A 750 -1.36 -25.18 -18.09
CA ILE A 750 -2.55 -25.73 -18.76
C ILE A 750 -2.20 -27.01 -19.49
N ARG A 751 -1.11 -27.04 -20.26
CA ARG A 751 -0.65 -28.25 -20.98
C ARG A 751 -0.34 -29.39 -20.01
N ALA A 752 0.38 -29.14 -18.94
CA ALA A 752 0.66 -30.12 -17.90
C ALA A 752 -0.62 -30.68 -17.25
N ALA A 753 -1.60 -29.80 -16.96
CA ALA A 753 -2.88 -30.21 -16.42
C ALA A 753 -3.72 -31.07 -17.39
N CYS A 754 -3.64 -30.81 -18.69
CA CYS A 754 -4.33 -31.59 -19.73
C CYS A 754 -3.65 -32.95 -19.97
N SER A 755 -2.32 -33.03 -19.88
CA SER A 755 -1.57 -34.29 -20.10
C SER A 755 -1.71 -35.28 -18.94
N THR A 756 -2.11 -34.82 -17.74
CA THR A 756 -2.32 -35.67 -16.56
C THR A 756 -3.76 -36.22 -16.43
N ARG A 757 -4.67 -35.92 -17.38
CA ARG A 757 -5.98 -36.60 -17.43
C ARG A 757 -5.74 -38.02 -17.93
N PRO A 758 -6.09 -39.10 -17.16
CA PRO A 758 -6.06 -40.44 -17.69
C PRO A 758 -7.02 -40.47 -18.87
N GLY A 759 -6.52 -41.01 -20.00
CA GLY A 759 -7.37 -41.26 -21.15
C GLY A 759 -8.58 -42.06 -20.72
N SER A 760 -9.75 -41.57 -21.08
CA SER A 760 -10.99 -42.33 -20.99
C SER A 760 -10.84 -43.53 -21.92
N THR A 761 -10.46 -44.68 -21.36
CA THR A 761 -10.73 -46.00 -21.92
C THR A 761 -11.70 -46.73 -21.01
#